data_07c8544756ae95d6395a4c1f3724e865
#
_entry.id   07c8544756ae95d6395a4c1f3724e865
#
_cell.length_a   1.000
_cell.length_b   1.000
_cell.length_c   1.000
_cell.angle_alpha   90.00
_cell.angle_beta   90.00
_cell.angle_gamma   90.00
#
_symmetry.space_group_name_H-M   'P 1'
#
loop_
_entity.id
_entity.type
_entity.pdbx_description
1 polymer ?
#
loop_
_entity_poly.entity_id
_entity_poly.type
_entity_poly.pdbx_seq_one_letter_code
_entity_poly.pdbx_strand_id
1 'polypeptide(L)'
;MTDGFAIIGMAARLPGAHGPAEFWRLLRSGTDAVTEPPPDRSAIARRGAFLDDITGFDAGFFGVFPQEAAAMDPHQRLMLELGWEALENARLGPDRLSGTQTGVFVATPGETAPVSTPDRYTFAGRQRAMVANRLSHALGLRGPSLTVDTGQSSSLVAVHLAVQALRTGECDLAVAGGASLMVAPDDGSGLAEMGVLSPDGRCHVFDSRANGFVRGEGGGLVVVKRLADALADGDRIAAVVVGSAVNNDGHTDGLTTPSAPAQQALLERAYDRAGVDPGTVQYVELHGTGTAVGDPLEAAGLGAVLGTAANRTAPLLVGSVKTNIGHLEAAAGIAGLLKTVLSVQHREVPASLHFATPNPDIPLEEWNLRVNTRSRPWPDGPALAGVSSFGLGGTNCHLVLAEAPPRPEPAPPVRPAPPVVPWVLSAKSRDALRGQARRLLGPDVAADPVDVGFSLATTRTLFPVRAVVFGRDRSELESGLEELIRGDGPAVVGSAAQPLTAMAHAFVSGGEADWSAVFTGLGARPVDLPTYAFERSAAEAVRPAEAAEAASHDGLGALVRAEIAAQMGLADADAVPRERTFQDLGFSSLAAVELAERLSAATGTRLDATVVFDHPTPAALTTHLARGTGDHAPDDDPGHGPDDAPGRDAHARAVPHPDDDPVVIVGMGCRYPGGVASPAELWEVAEAGRDVISPFPTDRGWDLEALYDPDPDRPGTTYVREGGFLTGAGDFDAGFFGIGPSEALAMDPQQRLVLEVAWEALEDAGVDPHSLAGSSTGVFVGMYGWDSSESVEGYRITGGLSSVASGRVAYALGLEGPAVSVDTACSSSLVAVHLACRSLRSGETDLVLAGGATVMATPRVFVELARQRGLSPDGRCKSFAAGADGTAWGEGVGVV
;
A
#
# COMPACT_ATOMS: atom_id res chain seq x y z
N MET A 1 -25.39 -7.61 14.97
CA MET A 1 -24.46 -6.99 14.00
C MET A 1 -23.68 -5.81 14.59
N THR A 2 -23.35 -5.85 15.89
CA THR A 2 -22.57 -4.80 16.55
C THR A 2 -21.06 -4.93 16.35
N ASP A 3 -20.58 -6.08 15.91
CA ASP A 3 -19.15 -6.44 15.79
C ASP A 3 -18.59 -6.32 14.36
N GLY A 4 -19.25 -5.55 13.50
CA GLY A 4 -18.82 -5.32 12.13
C GLY A 4 -17.81 -4.17 11.99
N PHE A 5 -17.24 -4.06 10.78
CA PHE A 5 -16.27 -3.02 10.41
C PHE A 5 -16.84 -2.22 9.24
N ALA A 6 -17.00 -0.91 9.45
CA ALA A 6 -17.58 -0.01 8.48
C ALA A 6 -16.55 0.44 7.44
N ILE A 7 -16.86 0.30 6.17
CA ILE A 7 -16.13 0.98 5.09
C ILE A 7 -16.74 2.38 4.97
N ILE A 8 -15.96 3.39 5.32
CA ILE A 8 -16.40 4.78 5.38
C ILE A 8 -15.87 5.64 4.24
N GLY A 9 -14.83 5.17 3.53
CA GLY A 9 -14.24 5.85 2.38
C GLY A 9 -13.60 4.88 1.39
N MET A 10 -13.45 5.34 0.17
CA MET A 10 -12.88 4.56 -0.94
C MET A 10 -12.14 5.46 -1.91
N ALA A 11 -11.05 4.95 -2.49
CA ALA A 11 -10.40 5.52 -3.67
C ALA A 11 -10.12 4.44 -4.71
N ALA A 12 -10.11 4.82 -5.97
CA ALA A 12 -9.85 3.92 -7.08
C ALA A 12 -9.11 4.64 -8.21
N ARG A 13 -8.14 3.97 -8.80
CA ARG A 13 -7.49 4.31 -10.05
C ARG A 13 -7.47 3.04 -10.90
N LEU A 14 -8.45 2.92 -11.79
CA LEU A 14 -8.72 1.70 -12.54
C LEU A 14 -8.79 2.04 -14.03
N PRO A 15 -8.62 1.09 -14.94
CA PRO A 15 -8.73 1.33 -16.37
C PRO A 15 -10.07 1.99 -16.73
N GLY A 16 -10.01 3.19 -17.30
CA GLY A 16 -11.20 3.98 -17.66
C GLY A 16 -11.98 4.56 -16.47
N ALA A 17 -11.42 4.59 -15.22
CA ALA A 17 -12.10 5.14 -14.06
C ALA A 17 -11.12 5.75 -13.03
N HIS A 18 -11.30 7.04 -12.74
CA HIS A 18 -10.50 7.82 -11.78
C HIS A 18 -11.31 8.13 -10.51
N GLY A 19 -11.80 7.11 -9.84
CA GLY A 19 -12.55 7.23 -8.59
C GLY A 19 -13.78 6.32 -8.55
N PRO A 20 -14.40 6.16 -7.36
CA PRO A 20 -15.53 5.24 -7.17
C PRO A 20 -16.74 5.56 -8.07
N ALA A 21 -17.07 6.85 -8.28
CA ALA A 21 -18.20 7.26 -9.08
C ALA A 21 -18.03 6.91 -10.58
N GLU A 22 -16.82 7.12 -11.13
CA GLU A 22 -16.51 6.74 -12.51
C GLU A 22 -16.48 5.23 -12.66
N PHE A 23 -15.92 4.53 -11.68
CA PHE A 23 -15.91 3.07 -11.66
C PHE A 23 -17.33 2.50 -11.63
N TRP A 24 -18.23 3.08 -10.84
CA TRP A 24 -19.63 2.69 -10.85
C TRP A 24 -20.29 2.90 -12.23
N ARG A 25 -20.03 4.04 -12.88
CA ARG A 25 -20.53 4.31 -14.25
C ARG A 25 -20.03 3.28 -15.26
N LEU A 26 -18.73 2.91 -15.19
CA LEU A 26 -18.12 1.90 -16.04
C LEU A 26 -18.80 0.54 -15.85
N LEU A 27 -18.98 0.11 -14.61
CA LEU A 27 -19.62 -1.17 -14.28
C LEU A 27 -21.07 -1.21 -14.76
N ARG A 28 -21.83 -0.15 -14.50
CA ARG A 28 -23.26 -0.05 -14.85
C ARG A 28 -23.49 -0.02 -16.37
N SER A 29 -22.61 0.61 -17.11
CA SER A 29 -22.66 0.63 -18.58
C SER A 29 -22.22 -0.69 -19.22
N GLY A 30 -21.60 -1.59 -18.46
CA GLY A 30 -21.03 -2.83 -19.00
C GLY A 30 -19.85 -2.57 -19.94
N THR A 31 -19.01 -1.60 -19.61
CA THR A 31 -17.82 -1.27 -20.42
C THR A 31 -16.74 -2.34 -20.26
N ASP A 32 -16.19 -2.81 -21.37
CA ASP A 32 -14.95 -3.58 -21.46
C ASP A 32 -13.79 -2.59 -21.66
N ALA A 33 -12.93 -2.42 -20.66
CA ALA A 33 -11.81 -1.49 -20.67
C ALA A 33 -10.50 -2.10 -21.20
N VAL A 34 -10.55 -3.32 -21.74
CA VAL A 34 -9.39 -3.98 -22.33
C VAL A 34 -9.08 -3.39 -23.70
N THR A 35 -7.86 -2.91 -23.87
CA THR A 35 -7.40 -2.23 -25.08
C THR A 35 -6.09 -2.85 -25.60
N GLU A 36 -5.60 -2.36 -26.72
CA GLU A 36 -4.20 -2.52 -27.10
C GLU A 36 -3.32 -1.67 -26.18
N PRO A 37 -2.06 -2.08 -25.93
CA PRO A 37 -1.17 -1.35 -25.04
C PRO A 37 -0.87 0.06 -25.58
N PRO A 38 -0.64 1.03 -24.69
CA PRO A 38 -0.11 2.34 -25.06
C PRO A 38 1.22 2.19 -25.83
N PRO A 39 1.55 3.12 -26.77
CA PRO A 39 2.75 3.02 -27.59
C PRO A 39 4.05 2.86 -26.83
N ASP A 40 4.19 3.53 -25.69
CA ASP A 40 5.33 3.49 -24.77
C ASP A 40 5.45 2.18 -23.99
N ARG A 41 4.38 1.37 -23.97
CA ARG A 41 4.30 0.09 -23.26
C ARG A 41 3.95 -1.10 -24.19
N SER A 42 4.16 -0.93 -25.48
CA SER A 42 3.84 -1.96 -26.49
C SER A 42 4.64 -3.28 -26.35
N ALA A 43 5.76 -3.25 -25.60
CA ALA A 43 6.55 -4.43 -25.31
C ALA A 43 5.99 -5.29 -24.14
N ILE A 44 5.03 -4.78 -23.35
CA ILE A 44 4.57 -5.42 -22.11
C ILE A 44 3.52 -6.50 -22.39
N ALA A 45 2.57 -6.23 -23.29
CA ALA A 45 1.48 -7.18 -23.61
C ALA A 45 0.90 -6.89 -24.98
N ARG A 46 0.17 -7.87 -25.55
CA ARG A 46 -0.59 -7.66 -26.80
C ARG A 46 -1.91 -6.93 -26.56
N ARG A 47 -2.57 -7.23 -25.46
CA ARG A 47 -3.81 -6.60 -24.97
C ARG A 47 -3.81 -6.59 -23.45
N GLY A 48 -4.44 -5.56 -22.85
CA GLY A 48 -4.55 -5.43 -21.40
C GLY A 48 -5.52 -4.32 -21.03
N ALA A 49 -5.82 -4.19 -19.76
CA ALA A 49 -6.57 -3.05 -19.24
C ALA A 49 -5.57 -2.08 -18.58
N PHE A 50 -5.28 -0.98 -19.26
CA PHE A 50 -4.22 -0.04 -18.90
C PHE A 50 -4.79 1.23 -18.26
N LEU A 51 -4.01 1.82 -17.35
CA LEU A 51 -4.21 3.20 -16.90
C LEU A 51 -3.70 4.17 -17.98
N ASP A 52 -4.33 5.33 -18.07
CA ASP A 52 -3.93 6.36 -19.04
C ASP A 52 -2.52 6.89 -18.75
N ASP A 53 -2.14 6.97 -17.45
CA ASP A 53 -0.85 7.45 -16.98
C ASP A 53 -0.45 6.75 -15.67
N ILE A 54 0.75 6.14 -15.67
CA ILE A 54 1.40 5.53 -14.50
C ILE A 54 2.65 6.30 -14.05
N THR A 55 3.04 7.32 -14.80
CA THR A 55 4.27 8.09 -14.58
C THR A 55 4.03 9.39 -13.82
N GLY A 56 2.86 10.00 -14.01
CA GLY A 56 2.50 11.26 -13.40
C GLY A 56 2.30 11.18 -11.90
N PHE A 57 2.85 12.19 -11.19
CA PHE A 57 2.77 12.31 -9.74
C PHE A 57 2.84 13.79 -9.33
N ASP A 58 2.07 14.19 -8.34
CA ASP A 58 2.16 15.51 -7.73
C ASP A 58 3.17 15.51 -6.57
N ALA A 59 4.46 15.48 -6.92
CA ALA A 59 5.56 15.46 -5.95
C ALA A 59 5.52 16.67 -5.00
N GLY A 60 5.19 17.84 -5.53
CA GLY A 60 5.09 19.09 -4.78
C GLY A 60 4.00 19.04 -3.71
N PHE A 61 2.88 18.36 -3.98
CA PHE A 61 1.84 18.16 -3.01
C PHE A 61 2.30 17.36 -1.79
N PHE A 62 3.08 16.29 -2.00
CA PHE A 62 3.59 15.44 -0.93
C PHE A 62 4.91 15.91 -0.33
N GLY A 63 5.47 17.04 -0.79
CA GLY A 63 6.76 17.53 -0.32
C GLY A 63 7.92 16.64 -0.73
N VAL A 64 7.79 15.89 -1.82
CA VAL A 64 8.82 15.00 -2.36
C VAL A 64 9.65 15.76 -3.39
N PHE A 65 10.96 15.70 -3.30
CA PHE A 65 11.83 16.36 -4.28
C PHE A 65 11.77 15.65 -5.64
N PRO A 66 11.97 16.40 -6.75
CA PRO A 66 11.89 15.83 -8.10
C PRO A 66 12.81 14.63 -8.33
N GLN A 67 14.04 14.66 -7.79
CA GLN A 67 14.98 13.54 -7.91
C GLN A 67 14.50 12.30 -7.13
N GLU A 68 14.00 12.49 -5.91
CA GLU A 68 13.40 11.42 -5.14
C GLU A 68 12.15 10.86 -5.84
N ALA A 69 11.28 11.74 -6.34
CA ALA A 69 10.08 11.35 -7.09
C ALA A 69 10.41 10.52 -8.33
N ALA A 70 11.49 10.86 -9.04
CA ALA A 70 11.97 10.09 -10.19
C ALA A 70 12.48 8.69 -9.81
N ALA A 71 13.10 8.55 -8.63
CA ALA A 71 13.60 7.28 -8.11
C ALA A 71 12.49 6.40 -7.49
N MET A 72 11.33 6.99 -7.14
CA MET A 72 10.21 6.25 -6.54
C MET A 72 9.57 5.31 -7.54
N ASP A 73 9.30 4.10 -7.08
CA ASP A 73 8.46 3.14 -7.81
C ASP A 73 7.06 3.73 -8.04
N PRO A 74 6.46 3.54 -9.24
CA PRO A 74 5.12 4.05 -9.55
C PRO A 74 4.04 3.62 -8.55
N HIS A 75 4.16 2.41 -7.93
CA HIS A 75 3.22 1.97 -6.89
C HIS A 75 3.26 2.89 -5.65
N GLN A 76 4.46 3.34 -5.22
CA GLN A 76 4.59 4.28 -4.09
C GLN A 76 3.88 5.60 -4.39
N ARG A 77 4.05 6.12 -5.61
CA ARG A 77 3.42 7.37 -6.06
C ARG A 77 1.89 7.26 -6.11
N LEU A 78 1.39 6.19 -6.74
CA LEU A 78 -0.05 5.92 -6.85
C LEU A 78 -0.71 5.77 -5.48
N MET A 79 -0.08 5.04 -4.55
CA MET A 79 -0.66 4.79 -3.24
C MET A 79 -0.70 6.03 -2.35
N LEU A 80 0.23 6.97 -2.49
CA LEU A 80 0.16 8.27 -1.84
C LEU A 80 -1.08 9.07 -2.25
N GLU A 81 -1.35 9.17 -3.56
CA GLU A 81 -2.52 9.87 -4.07
C GLU A 81 -3.83 9.17 -3.69
N LEU A 82 -3.89 7.84 -3.84
CA LEU A 82 -5.08 7.06 -3.45
C LEU A 82 -5.36 7.13 -1.96
N GLY A 83 -4.33 7.15 -1.11
CA GLY A 83 -4.48 7.30 0.34
C GLY A 83 -5.12 8.63 0.71
N TRP A 84 -4.66 9.72 0.11
CA TRP A 84 -5.27 11.04 0.28
C TRP A 84 -6.73 11.05 -0.21
N GLU A 85 -6.98 10.57 -1.42
CA GLU A 85 -8.31 10.52 -2.01
C GLU A 85 -9.30 9.67 -1.18
N ALA A 86 -8.84 8.53 -0.63
CA ALA A 86 -9.68 7.66 0.21
C ALA A 86 -10.14 8.34 1.51
N LEU A 87 -9.22 9.08 2.15
CA LEU A 87 -9.53 9.85 3.36
C LEU A 87 -10.46 11.03 3.07
N GLU A 88 -10.25 11.77 1.99
CA GLU A 88 -11.19 12.81 1.57
C GLU A 88 -12.57 12.24 1.21
N ASN A 89 -12.63 11.06 0.59
CA ASN A 89 -13.89 10.36 0.31
C ASN A 89 -14.58 9.90 1.61
N ALA A 90 -13.81 9.54 2.63
CA ALA A 90 -14.32 9.29 3.99
C ALA A 90 -14.80 10.56 4.70
N ARG A 91 -14.65 11.75 4.07
CA ARG A 91 -14.94 13.07 4.67
C ARG A 91 -14.04 13.40 5.85
N LEU A 92 -12.86 12.77 5.92
CA LEU A 92 -11.83 13.03 6.90
C LEU A 92 -10.79 13.96 6.29
N GLY A 93 -10.49 15.09 6.97
CA GLY A 93 -9.34 15.90 6.59
C GLY A 93 -8.06 15.16 6.95
N PRO A 94 -7.20 14.78 5.98
CA PRO A 94 -6.00 14.00 6.28
C PRO A 94 -5.05 14.63 7.30
N ASP A 95 -4.98 15.96 7.35
CA ASP A 95 -4.21 16.72 8.33
C ASP A 95 -4.60 16.46 9.79
N ARG A 96 -5.87 16.08 10.04
CA ARG A 96 -6.39 15.76 11.38
C ARG A 96 -5.97 14.38 11.88
N LEU A 97 -5.41 13.55 11.02
CA LEU A 97 -4.98 12.19 11.36
C LEU A 97 -3.53 12.12 11.82
N SER A 98 -2.78 13.20 11.72
CA SER A 98 -1.39 13.24 12.18
C SER A 98 -1.30 12.92 13.68
N GLY A 99 -0.39 11.99 14.02
CA GLY A 99 -0.20 11.49 15.39
C GLY A 99 -1.24 10.45 15.87
N THR A 100 -2.24 10.08 15.05
CA THR A 100 -3.26 9.08 15.41
C THR A 100 -2.76 7.64 15.18
N GLN A 101 -3.42 6.68 15.87
CA GLN A 101 -3.21 5.25 15.67
C GLN A 101 -3.94 4.74 14.40
N THR A 102 -3.75 5.42 13.27
CA THR A 102 -4.28 4.98 11.99
C THR A 102 -3.33 3.99 11.34
N GLY A 103 -3.83 2.79 11.01
CA GLY A 103 -3.05 1.74 10.36
C GLY A 103 -3.08 1.83 8.83
N VAL A 104 -2.01 1.35 8.17
CA VAL A 104 -1.87 1.27 6.71
C VAL A 104 -1.49 -0.15 6.32
N PHE A 105 -2.37 -0.81 5.57
CA PHE A 105 -2.22 -2.20 5.13
C PHE A 105 -2.36 -2.25 3.61
N VAL A 106 -1.25 -2.38 2.89
CA VAL A 106 -1.29 -2.32 1.43
C VAL A 106 -0.62 -3.50 0.77
N ALA A 107 -1.07 -3.82 -0.42
CA ALA A 107 -0.56 -4.88 -1.26
C ALA A 107 0.07 -4.32 -2.53
N THR A 108 1.22 -4.86 -2.90
CA THR A 108 1.85 -4.61 -4.20
C THR A 108 2.53 -5.87 -4.70
N PRO A 109 2.72 -6.04 -6.01
CA PRO A 109 3.52 -7.13 -6.54
C PRO A 109 4.98 -7.01 -6.09
N GLY A 110 5.73 -8.11 -6.18
CA GLY A 110 7.15 -8.14 -5.86
C GLY A 110 8.04 -7.38 -6.84
N GLU A 111 7.56 -7.14 -8.04
CA GLU A 111 8.30 -6.49 -9.12
C GLU A 111 8.31 -4.97 -8.98
N THR A 112 9.46 -4.38 -9.27
CA THR A 112 9.67 -2.93 -9.28
C THR A 112 10.16 -2.46 -10.65
N ALA A 113 9.90 -1.20 -10.98
CA ALA A 113 10.37 -0.61 -12.23
C ALA A 113 11.91 -0.70 -12.35
N PRO A 114 12.46 -1.07 -13.51
CA PRO A 114 13.92 -1.11 -13.72
C PRO A 114 14.51 0.30 -13.61
N VAL A 115 15.71 0.40 -13.02
CA VAL A 115 16.46 1.65 -12.90
C VAL A 115 17.75 1.54 -13.68
N SER A 116 17.96 2.44 -14.63
CA SER A 116 19.15 2.45 -15.49
C SER A 116 20.43 2.89 -14.78
N THR A 117 20.31 3.84 -13.84
CA THR A 117 21.44 4.38 -13.08
C THR A 117 21.00 4.58 -11.63
N PRO A 118 21.40 3.71 -10.71
CA PRO A 118 21.09 3.88 -9.28
C PRO A 118 21.72 5.17 -8.72
N ASP A 119 20.90 5.89 -7.95
CA ASP A 119 21.30 7.06 -7.17
C ASP A 119 21.03 6.83 -5.68
N ARG A 120 21.25 7.85 -4.84
CA ARG A 120 21.02 7.76 -3.39
C ARG A 120 19.56 7.56 -3.00
N TYR A 121 18.60 7.88 -3.85
CA TYR A 121 17.17 7.71 -3.61
C TYR A 121 16.66 6.34 -4.07
N THR A 122 17.42 5.63 -4.89
CA THR A 122 17.01 4.37 -5.53
C THR A 122 16.67 3.30 -4.50
N PHE A 123 17.45 3.16 -3.43
CA PHE A 123 17.19 2.17 -2.39
C PHE A 123 15.80 2.35 -1.79
N ALA A 124 15.48 3.52 -1.21
CA ALA A 124 14.16 3.79 -0.64
C ALA A 124 13.05 3.82 -1.69
N GLY A 125 13.36 4.30 -2.90
CA GLY A 125 12.43 4.34 -4.03
C GLY A 125 11.95 2.96 -4.49
N ARG A 126 12.72 1.90 -4.24
CA ARG A 126 12.42 0.53 -4.69
C ARG A 126 12.00 -0.44 -3.58
N GLN A 127 12.07 -0.02 -2.32
CA GLN A 127 11.64 -0.85 -1.20
C GLN A 127 10.12 -1.02 -1.19
N ARG A 128 9.63 -2.26 -1.16
CA ARG A 128 8.20 -2.57 -1.07
C ARG A 128 7.58 -2.05 0.22
N ALA A 129 8.26 -2.20 1.34
CA ALA A 129 7.82 -1.65 2.62
C ALA A 129 7.50 -0.15 2.54
N MET A 130 8.21 0.59 1.68
CA MET A 130 8.01 2.03 1.51
C MET A 130 6.67 2.39 0.89
N VAL A 131 5.95 1.46 0.27
CA VAL A 131 4.61 1.72 -0.26
C VAL A 131 3.63 2.07 0.86
N ALA A 132 3.62 1.28 1.95
CA ALA A 132 2.84 1.59 3.15
C ALA A 132 3.46 2.75 3.94
N ASN A 133 4.77 2.69 4.16
CA ASN A 133 5.47 3.58 5.09
C ASN A 133 5.50 5.03 4.59
N ARG A 134 5.59 5.28 3.27
CA ARG A 134 5.49 6.64 2.72
C ARG A 134 4.13 7.26 2.96
N LEU A 135 3.05 6.48 2.86
CA LEU A 135 1.71 6.98 3.17
C LEU A 135 1.60 7.33 4.65
N SER A 136 2.07 6.45 5.54
CA SER A 136 2.11 6.72 6.98
C SER A 136 2.96 7.95 7.31
N HIS A 137 4.14 8.08 6.68
CA HIS A 137 5.04 9.23 6.87
C HIS A 137 4.41 10.54 6.37
N ALA A 138 3.87 10.55 5.14
CA ALA A 138 3.29 11.76 4.52
C ALA A 138 2.09 12.31 5.30
N LEU A 139 1.37 11.44 5.99
CA LEU A 139 0.18 11.78 6.79
C LEU A 139 0.45 11.83 8.30
N GLY A 140 1.67 11.51 8.75
CA GLY A 140 2.05 11.49 10.17
C GLY A 140 1.34 10.42 10.99
N LEU A 141 0.95 9.28 10.38
CA LEU A 141 0.23 8.19 11.03
C LEU A 141 1.14 7.36 11.92
N ARG A 142 0.63 6.83 13.04
CA ARG A 142 1.39 6.08 14.04
C ARG A 142 0.89 4.65 14.29
N GLY A 143 -0.14 4.21 13.57
CA GLY A 143 -0.62 2.84 13.62
C GLY A 143 0.28 1.88 12.83
N PRO A 144 -0.05 0.57 12.82
CA PRO A 144 0.67 -0.43 12.02
C PRO A 144 0.79 -0.02 10.55
N SER A 145 1.97 -0.21 9.94
CA SER A 145 2.23 0.16 8.54
C SER A 145 3.00 -0.96 7.86
N LEU A 146 2.34 -1.72 6.98
CA LEU A 146 2.93 -2.91 6.39
C LEU A 146 2.47 -3.16 4.95
N THR A 147 3.37 -3.76 4.17
CA THR A 147 3.10 -4.26 2.83
C THR A 147 2.96 -5.78 2.86
N VAL A 148 1.91 -6.28 2.21
CA VAL A 148 1.53 -7.69 2.21
C VAL A 148 1.72 -8.28 0.82
N ASP A 149 2.21 -9.51 0.75
CA ASP A 149 2.25 -10.28 -0.48
C ASP A 149 1.75 -11.72 -0.26
N THR A 150 0.63 -12.01 -0.88
CA THR A 150 0.02 -13.33 -1.01
C THR A 150 -0.40 -13.61 -2.46
N GLY A 151 0.33 -13.00 -3.40
CA GLY A 151 0.00 -13.04 -4.82
C GLY A 151 -1.29 -12.30 -5.13
N GLN A 152 -2.17 -12.90 -5.90
CA GLN A 152 -3.40 -12.26 -6.37
C GLN A 152 -4.45 -12.02 -5.26
N SER A 153 -4.31 -12.65 -4.09
CA SER A 153 -5.18 -12.40 -2.93
C SER A 153 -4.71 -11.23 -2.05
N SER A 154 -3.52 -10.69 -2.29
CA SER A 154 -2.81 -9.75 -1.41
C SER A 154 -3.66 -8.59 -0.91
N SER A 155 -4.36 -7.87 -1.79
CA SER A 155 -5.14 -6.69 -1.39
C SER A 155 -6.38 -7.03 -0.55
N LEU A 156 -6.95 -8.22 -0.73
CA LEU A 156 -8.06 -8.66 0.12
C LEU A 156 -7.54 -9.14 1.48
N VAL A 157 -6.38 -9.81 1.52
CA VAL A 157 -5.66 -10.16 2.76
C VAL A 157 -5.25 -8.90 3.52
N ALA A 158 -4.80 -7.83 2.84
CA ALA A 158 -4.51 -6.55 3.48
C ALA A 158 -5.75 -5.96 4.20
N VAL A 159 -6.93 -6.05 3.59
CA VAL A 159 -8.20 -5.64 4.25
C VAL A 159 -8.53 -6.56 5.42
N HIS A 160 -8.33 -7.88 5.29
CA HIS A 160 -8.51 -8.81 6.40
C HIS A 160 -7.59 -8.45 7.59
N LEU A 161 -6.31 -8.20 7.37
CA LEU A 161 -5.36 -7.81 8.43
C LEU A 161 -5.73 -6.47 9.07
N ALA A 162 -6.23 -5.51 8.29
CA ALA A 162 -6.76 -4.24 8.80
C ALA A 162 -7.97 -4.46 9.73
N VAL A 163 -8.91 -5.32 9.34
CA VAL A 163 -10.05 -5.72 10.16
C VAL A 163 -9.58 -6.36 11.47
N GLN A 164 -8.56 -7.23 11.42
CA GLN A 164 -8.00 -7.85 12.62
C GLN A 164 -7.33 -6.81 13.55
N ALA A 165 -6.56 -5.85 13.00
CA ALA A 165 -5.93 -4.77 13.77
C ALA A 165 -6.96 -3.86 14.47
N LEU A 166 -8.05 -3.54 13.78
CA LEU A 166 -9.18 -2.80 14.37
C LEU A 166 -9.89 -3.59 15.48
N ARG A 167 -10.04 -4.91 15.29
CA ARG A 167 -10.67 -5.81 16.28
C ARG A 167 -9.86 -5.88 17.57
N THR A 168 -8.53 -5.97 17.48
CA THR A 168 -7.62 -6.04 18.62
C THR A 168 -7.30 -4.67 19.23
N GLY A 169 -7.74 -3.58 18.62
CA GLY A 169 -7.48 -2.22 19.12
C GLY A 169 -6.06 -1.71 18.83
N GLU A 170 -5.31 -2.34 17.93
CA GLU A 170 -3.99 -1.85 17.51
C GLU A 170 -4.09 -0.56 16.69
N CYS A 171 -5.24 -0.34 16.06
CA CYS A 171 -5.58 0.92 15.42
C CYS A 171 -7.07 1.25 15.59
N ASP A 172 -7.40 2.53 15.41
CA ASP A 172 -8.78 3.03 15.50
C ASP A 172 -9.40 3.30 14.13
N LEU A 173 -8.54 3.48 13.14
CA LEU A 173 -8.84 3.68 11.73
C LEU A 173 -7.82 2.90 10.92
N ALA A 174 -8.21 2.33 9.80
CA ALA A 174 -7.30 1.64 8.89
C ALA A 174 -7.53 2.05 7.43
N VAL A 175 -6.43 2.25 6.71
CA VAL A 175 -6.41 2.40 5.25
C VAL A 175 -5.88 1.10 4.68
N ALA A 176 -6.68 0.42 3.84
CA ALA A 176 -6.33 -0.92 3.34
C ALA A 176 -6.66 -1.11 1.86
N GLY A 177 -5.84 -1.89 1.16
CA GLY A 177 -6.05 -2.22 -0.25
C GLY A 177 -4.77 -2.54 -0.99
N GLY A 178 -4.59 -2.05 -2.22
CA GLY A 178 -3.36 -2.32 -2.97
C GLY A 178 -3.34 -1.76 -4.38
N ALA A 179 -2.19 -1.87 -5.02
CA ALA A 179 -1.97 -1.51 -6.40
C ALA A 179 -1.14 -2.57 -7.14
N SER A 180 -1.38 -2.67 -8.43
CA SER A 180 -0.57 -3.47 -9.35
C SER A 180 -0.43 -2.72 -10.68
N LEU A 181 0.79 -2.46 -11.11
CA LEU A 181 1.11 -1.75 -12.34
C LEU A 181 2.06 -2.59 -13.17
N MET A 182 1.87 -2.59 -14.46
CA MET A 182 2.75 -3.26 -15.41
C MET A 182 3.92 -2.32 -15.78
N VAL A 183 4.99 -2.36 -14.98
CA VAL A 183 6.11 -1.40 -15.02
C VAL A 183 7.34 -1.90 -15.77
N ALA A 184 7.47 -3.22 -15.97
CA ALA A 184 8.63 -3.82 -16.66
C ALA A 184 8.23 -4.44 -17.99
N PRO A 185 9.12 -4.39 -19.03
CA PRO A 185 8.83 -4.98 -20.33
C PRO A 185 8.61 -6.50 -20.31
N ASP A 186 9.18 -7.19 -19.33
CA ASP A 186 9.13 -8.64 -19.19
C ASP A 186 7.96 -9.17 -18.32
N ASP A 187 7.13 -8.30 -17.79
CA ASP A 187 6.04 -8.62 -16.85
C ASP A 187 5.05 -9.70 -17.33
N GLY A 188 4.98 -9.99 -18.59
CA GLY A 188 4.03 -10.95 -19.14
C GLY A 188 4.63 -12.29 -19.57
N SER A 189 5.95 -12.40 -19.70
CA SER A 189 6.58 -13.60 -20.28
C SER A 189 6.38 -14.83 -19.40
N GLY A 190 6.60 -14.74 -18.11
CA GLY A 190 6.41 -15.86 -17.19
C GLY A 190 4.95 -16.32 -17.08
N LEU A 191 3.97 -15.43 -17.11
CA LEU A 191 2.54 -15.80 -17.13
C LEU A 191 2.16 -16.45 -18.48
N ALA A 192 2.77 -15.99 -19.58
CA ALA A 192 2.57 -16.60 -20.89
C ALA A 192 3.16 -18.02 -20.94
N GLU A 193 4.34 -18.24 -20.35
CA GLU A 193 4.98 -19.56 -20.22
C GLU A 193 4.11 -20.52 -19.40
N MET A 194 3.43 -20.05 -18.37
CA MET A 194 2.47 -20.83 -17.58
C MET A 194 1.17 -21.14 -18.33
N GLY A 195 0.92 -20.53 -19.50
CA GLY A 195 -0.28 -20.74 -20.30
C GLY A 195 -1.58 -20.22 -19.66
N VAL A 196 -1.50 -19.27 -18.72
CA VAL A 196 -2.66 -18.72 -18.00
C VAL A 196 -3.23 -17.46 -18.62
N LEU A 197 -2.56 -16.90 -19.65
CA LEU A 197 -3.05 -15.71 -20.36
C LEU A 197 -4.01 -16.09 -21.49
N SER A 198 -5.13 -15.39 -21.58
CA SER A 198 -6.12 -15.58 -22.64
C SER A 198 -5.59 -15.08 -23.99
N PRO A 199 -5.53 -15.92 -25.01
CA PRO A 199 -5.16 -15.52 -26.37
C PRO A 199 -6.19 -14.55 -26.98
N ASP A 200 -7.42 -14.56 -26.50
CA ASP A 200 -8.52 -13.69 -26.96
C ASP A 200 -8.44 -12.28 -26.35
N GLY A 201 -7.59 -12.09 -25.33
CA GLY A 201 -7.48 -10.86 -24.58
C GLY A 201 -8.75 -10.54 -23.78
N ARG A 202 -9.42 -11.56 -23.22
CA ARG A 202 -10.62 -11.43 -22.39
C ARG A 202 -10.69 -12.50 -21.30
N CYS A 203 -11.33 -12.16 -20.18
CA CYS A 203 -11.68 -13.12 -19.14
C CYS A 203 -13.07 -13.68 -19.43
N HIS A 204 -13.15 -14.93 -19.86
CA HIS A 204 -14.41 -15.64 -20.13
C HIS A 204 -14.88 -16.42 -18.89
N VAL A 205 -15.28 -15.69 -17.86
CA VAL A 205 -15.57 -16.26 -16.54
C VAL A 205 -16.80 -17.18 -16.57
N PHE A 206 -16.62 -18.44 -16.14
CA PHE A 206 -17.65 -19.50 -16.11
C PHE A 206 -18.23 -19.87 -17.50
N ASP A 207 -17.63 -19.38 -18.57
CA ASP A 207 -18.04 -19.64 -19.95
C ASP A 207 -17.25 -20.82 -20.53
N SER A 208 -17.85 -21.53 -21.47
CA SER A 208 -17.21 -22.65 -22.19
C SER A 208 -15.94 -22.27 -22.95
N ARG A 209 -15.68 -20.97 -23.16
CA ARG A 209 -14.49 -20.42 -23.78
C ARG A 209 -13.42 -20.00 -22.77
N ALA A 210 -13.57 -20.36 -21.50
CA ALA A 210 -12.58 -20.07 -20.47
C ALA A 210 -11.20 -20.64 -20.89
N ASN A 211 -10.25 -19.75 -21.19
CA ASN A 211 -8.93 -20.10 -21.74
C ASN A 211 -7.79 -19.27 -21.13
N GLY A 212 -8.07 -18.61 -20.00
CA GLY A 212 -7.13 -17.76 -19.29
C GLY A 212 -7.68 -16.36 -19.03
N PHE A 213 -6.84 -15.51 -18.44
CA PHE A 213 -7.20 -14.14 -18.13
C PHE A 213 -6.43 -13.13 -18.99
N VAL A 214 -6.94 -11.89 -19.03
CA VAL A 214 -6.23 -10.73 -19.55
C VAL A 214 -5.74 -9.90 -18.37
N ARG A 215 -4.50 -9.41 -18.45
CA ARG A 215 -3.90 -8.57 -17.40
C ARG A 215 -4.54 -7.18 -17.38
N GLY A 216 -4.61 -6.62 -16.19
CA GLY A 216 -5.00 -5.23 -15.96
C GLY A 216 -4.10 -4.60 -14.92
N GLU A 217 -4.07 -3.27 -14.88
CA GLU A 217 -3.31 -2.51 -13.90
C GLU A 217 -4.21 -1.52 -13.17
N GLY A 218 -3.75 -1.03 -12.02
CA GLY A 218 -4.49 -0.07 -11.22
C GLY A 218 -4.38 -0.34 -9.73
N GLY A 219 -5.19 0.38 -8.97
CA GLY A 219 -5.22 0.24 -7.53
C GLY A 219 -6.45 0.85 -6.89
N GLY A 220 -6.63 0.52 -5.62
CA GLY A 220 -7.69 1.07 -4.80
C GLY A 220 -7.41 0.91 -3.31
N LEU A 221 -8.07 1.75 -2.54
CA LEU A 221 -8.02 1.74 -1.07
C LEU A 221 -9.41 1.90 -0.49
N VAL A 222 -9.61 1.30 0.66
CA VAL A 222 -10.76 1.51 1.53
C VAL A 222 -10.30 2.06 2.87
N VAL A 223 -11.14 2.93 3.47
CA VAL A 223 -10.99 3.41 4.84
C VAL A 223 -11.95 2.64 5.71
N VAL A 224 -11.43 1.92 6.71
CA VAL A 224 -12.18 0.98 7.54
C VAL A 224 -12.13 1.42 9.00
N LYS A 225 -13.26 1.30 9.71
CA LYS A 225 -13.40 1.66 11.11
C LYS A 225 -14.31 0.66 11.81
N ARG A 226 -14.17 0.47 13.13
CA ARG A 226 -15.17 -0.32 13.87
C ARG A 226 -16.56 0.28 13.66
N LEU A 227 -17.56 -0.56 13.40
CA LEU A 227 -18.93 -0.11 13.10
C LEU A 227 -19.52 0.76 14.23
N ALA A 228 -19.27 0.38 15.49
CA ALA A 228 -19.75 1.14 16.64
C ALA A 228 -19.19 2.57 16.65
N ASP A 229 -17.90 2.73 16.35
CA ASP A 229 -17.23 4.03 16.32
C ASP A 229 -17.72 4.86 15.12
N ALA A 230 -17.86 4.25 13.94
CA ALA A 230 -18.39 4.93 12.75
C ALA A 230 -19.83 5.43 12.95
N LEU A 231 -20.66 4.66 13.66
CA LEU A 231 -22.02 5.08 14.02
C LEU A 231 -22.02 6.22 15.03
N ALA A 232 -21.15 6.16 16.06
CA ALA A 232 -21.01 7.19 17.08
C ALA A 232 -20.52 8.52 16.49
N ASP A 233 -19.54 8.46 15.58
CA ASP A 233 -18.98 9.64 14.91
C ASP A 233 -19.86 10.18 13.79
N GLY A 234 -20.90 9.44 13.41
CA GLY A 234 -21.81 9.86 12.37
C GLY A 234 -21.26 9.69 10.95
N ASP A 235 -20.25 8.84 10.76
CA ASP A 235 -19.59 8.61 9.47
C ASP A 235 -20.58 8.07 8.41
N ARG A 236 -20.34 8.38 7.16
CA ARG A 236 -21.00 7.71 6.04
C ARG A 236 -20.49 6.29 5.93
N ILE A 237 -21.37 5.32 5.98
CA ILE A 237 -21.04 3.90 5.85
C ILE A 237 -21.48 3.43 4.46
N ALA A 238 -20.52 3.01 3.63
CA ALA A 238 -20.79 2.49 2.29
C ALA A 238 -21.21 1.01 2.32
N ALA A 239 -20.55 0.21 3.15
CA ALA A 239 -20.87 -1.18 3.45
C ALA A 239 -20.22 -1.57 4.79
N VAL A 240 -20.58 -2.73 5.32
CA VAL A 240 -20.03 -3.29 6.56
C VAL A 240 -19.38 -4.63 6.24
N VAL A 241 -18.10 -4.81 6.60
CA VAL A 241 -17.45 -6.13 6.64
C VAL A 241 -17.92 -6.81 7.92
N VAL A 242 -18.69 -7.87 7.79
CA VAL A 242 -19.24 -8.62 8.93
C VAL A 242 -18.47 -9.90 9.22
N GLY A 243 -17.67 -10.40 8.27
CA GLY A 243 -16.81 -11.56 8.44
C GLY A 243 -15.68 -11.58 7.41
N SER A 244 -14.60 -12.25 7.76
CA SER A 244 -13.49 -12.52 6.84
C SER A 244 -12.70 -13.76 7.28
N ALA A 245 -12.14 -14.46 6.31
CA ALA A 245 -11.26 -15.60 6.54
C ALA A 245 -10.12 -15.63 5.52
N VAL A 246 -9.02 -16.24 5.93
CA VAL A 246 -7.86 -16.54 5.10
C VAL A 246 -7.46 -17.99 5.35
N ASN A 247 -7.08 -18.73 4.31
CA ASN A 247 -6.48 -20.06 4.40
C ASN A 247 -5.49 -20.29 3.25
N ASN A 248 -4.98 -21.51 3.14
CA ASN A 248 -4.16 -21.97 2.02
C ASN A 248 -4.73 -23.23 1.40
N ASP A 249 -4.42 -23.49 0.13
CA ASP A 249 -4.84 -24.68 -0.62
C ASP A 249 -4.17 -25.97 -0.11
N GLY A 250 -3.10 -25.86 0.69
CA GLY A 250 -2.33 -27.00 1.15
C GLY A 250 -1.61 -27.73 0.01
N HIS A 251 -1.48 -29.03 0.13
CA HIS A 251 -0.87 -29.89 -0.90
C HIS A 251 -1.88 -30.23 -1.99
N THR A 252 -1.59 -29.86 -3.24
CA THR A 252 -2.41 -30.12 -4.42
C THR A 252 -1.57 -30.78 -5.51
N ASP A 253 -2.14 -31.05 -6.69
CA ASP A 253 -1.42 -31.66 -7.84
C ASP A 253 -0.26 -30.78 -8.37
N GLY A 254 -0.15 -29.56 -7.92
CA GLY A 254 0.93 -28.63 -8.25
C GLY A 254 0.83 -27.35 -7.43
N LEU A 255 1.97 -26.72 -7.19
CA LEU A 255 2.12 -25.51 -6.33
C LEU A 255 1.11 -24.39 -6.67
N THR A 256 0.69 -24.28 -7.92
CA THR A 256 -0.23 -23.24 -8.41
C THR A 256 -1.63 -23.78 -8.71
N THR A 257 -1.92 -25.02 -8.34
CA THR A 257 -3.22 -25.65 -8.57
C THR A 257 -4.16 -25.37 -7.40
N PRO A 258 -5.33 -24.72 -7.60
CA PRO A 258 -6.25 -24.43 -6.51
C PRO A 258 -6.94 -25.68 -5.94
N SER A 259 -7.43 -25.58 -4.71
CA SER A 259 -8.13 -26.64 -3.98
C SER A 259 -9.60 -26.27 -3.71
N ALA A 260 -10.56 -26.99 -4.31
CA ALA A 260 -11.97 -26.78 -4.02
C ALA A 260 -12.33 -27.08 -2.55
N PRO A 261 -11.80 -28.14 -1.87
CA PRO A 261 -12.00 -28.33 -0.44
C PRO A 261 -11.48 -27.17 0.42
N ALA A 262 -10.30 -26.63 0.11
CA ALA A 262 -9.76 -25.48 0.85
C ALA A 262 -10.62 -24.23 0.66
N GLN A 263 -11.09 -23.96 -0.56
CA GLN A 263 -12.02 -22.86 -0.84
C GLN A 263 -13.37 -23.07 -0.13
N GLN A 264 -13.88 -24.29 -0.05
CA GLN A 264 -15.07 -24.61 0.72
C GLN A 264 -14.86 -24.29 2.21
N ALA A 265 -13.78 -24.78 2.81
CA ALA A 265 -13.43 -24.52 4.23
C ALA A 265 -13.25 -23.02 4.52
N LEU A 266 -12.67 -22.27 3.58
CA LEU A 266 -12.55 -20.80 3.65
C LEU A 266 -13.94 -20.15 3.76
N LEU A 267 -14.87 -20.52 2.87
CA LEU A 267 -16.23 -19.98 2.84
C LEU A 267 -16.97 -20.31 4.13
N GLU A 268 -16.95 -21.57 4.56
CA GLU A 268 -17.59 -22.02 5.81
C GLU A 268 -17.10 -21.16 6.99
N ARG A 269 -15.77 -21.00 7.14
CA ARG A 269 -15.17 -20.19 8.20
C ARG A 269 -15.54 -18.72 8.12
N ALA A 270 -15.60 -18.14 6.91
CA ALA A 270 -15.92 -16.73 6.73
C ALA A 270 -17.39 -16.43 7.13
N TYR A 271 -18.34 -17.30 6.75
CA TYR A 271 -19.75 -17.13 7.08
C TYR A 271 -20.05 -17.47 8.55
N ASP A 272 -19.37 -18.44 9.14
CA ASP A 272 -19.44 -18.73 10.59
C ASP A 272 -18.99 -17.53 11.41
N ARG A 273 -17.85 -16.94 11.07
CA ARG A 273 -17.34 -15.71 11.72
C ARG A 273 -18.26 -14.51 11.52
N ALA A 274 -18.92 -14.43 10.38
CA ALA A 274 -19.90 -13.39 10.10
C ALA A 274 -21.22 -13.58 10.87
N GLY A 275 -21.50 -14.78 11.37
CA GLY A 275 -22.81 -15.14 11.90
C GLY A 275 -23.91 -15.00 10.86
N VAL A 276 -23.61 -15.24 9.58
CA VAL A 276 -24.52 -15.10 8.44
C VAL A 276 -24.88 -16.46 7.89
N ASP A 277 -26.17 -16.72 7.75
CA ASP A 277 -26.66 -17.92 7.05
C ASP A 277 -26.28 -17.85 5.56
N PRO A 278 -25.44 -18.78 5.04
CA PRO A 278 -25.02 -18.83 3.65
C PRO A 278 -26.19 -18.80 2.65
N GLY A 279 -27.36 -19.35 3.02
CA GLY A 279 -28.56 -19.35 2.20
C GLY A 279 -29.17 -17.95 1.95
N THR A 280 -28.84 -16.98 2.76
CA THR A 280 -29.33 -15.59 2.66
C THR A 280 -28.48 -14.66 1.79
N VAL A 281 -27.27 -15.08 1.42
CA VAL A 281 -26.35 -14.30 0.58
C VAL A 281 -26.89 -14.22 -0.85
N GLN A 282 -26.98 -13.03 -1.42
CA GLN A 282 -27.57 -12.83 -2.74
C GLN A 282 -26.54 -12.74 -3.87
N TYR A 283 -25.32 -12.29 -3.59
CA TYR A 283 -24.28 -12.08 -4.61
C TYR A 283 -22.90 -12.46 -4.10
N VAL A 284 -22.10 -13.04 -4.97
CA VAL A 284 -20.65 -13.21 -4.75
C VAL A 284 -19.88 -12.63 -5.93
N GLU A 285 -18.97 -11.74 -5.62
CA GLU A 285 -17.89 -11.31 -6.51
C GLU A 285 -16.81 -12.40 -6.52
N LEU A 286 -16.70 -13.08 -7.65
CA LEU A 286 -15.79 -14.20 -7.84
C LEU A 286 -14.33 -13.74 -7.87
N HIS A 287 -13.42 -14.63 -7.49
CA HIS A 287 -12.08 -14.55 -8.01
C HIS A 287 -12.11 -14.62 -9.54
N GLY A 288 -12.80 -15.58 -10.12
CA GLY A 288 -13.32 -15.61 -11.50
C GLY A 288 -12.32 -15.11 -12.54
N THR A 289 -11.33 -15.92 -12.86
CA THR A 289 -10.24 -15.58 -13.79
C THR A 289 -10.53 -15.96 -15.24
N GLY A 290 -11.51 -16.82 -15.49
CA GLY A 290 -11.78 -17.36 -16.82
C GLY A 290 -10.78 -18.44 -17.21
N THR A 291 -10.21 -19.17 -16.26
CA THR A 291 -9.29 -20.27 -16.49
C THR A 291 -10.03 -21.61 -16.52
N ALA A 292 -9.56 -22.54 -17.37
CA ALA A 292 -10.20 -23.83 -17.52
C ALA A 292 -10.20 -24.69 -16.24
N VAL A 293 -9.23 -24.49 -15.35
CA VAL A 293 -9.09 -25.23 -14.08
C VAL A 293 -9.69 -24.47 -12.92
N GLY A 294 -9.41 -23.17 -12.78
CA GLY A 294 -9.78 -22.38 -11.61
C GLY A 294 -11.29 -22.16 -11.49
N ASP A 295 -11.95 -21.82 -12.59
CA ASP A 295 -13.38 -21.52 -12.58
C ASP A 295 -14.26 -22.69 -12.10
N PRO A 296 -14.06 -23.97 -12.55
CA PRO A 296 -14.80 -25.11 -12.03
C PRO A 296 -14.59 -25.38 -10.53
N LEU A 297 -13.35 -25.22 -10.04
CA LEU A 297 -13.00 -25.43 -8.63
C LEU A 297 -13.63 -24.36 -7.73
N GLU A 298 -13.59 -23.10 -8.13
CA GLU A 298 -14.28 -22.01 -7.41
C GLU A 298 -15.80 -22.23 -7.39
N ALA A 299 -16.38 -22.60 -8.53
CA ALA A 299 -17.80 -22.88 -8.63
C ALA A 299 -18.23 -24.06 -7.73
N ALA A 300 -17.40 -25.10 -7.60
CA ALA A 300 -17.67 -26.24 -6.73
C ALA A 300 -17.71 -25.83 -5.25
N GLY A 301 -16.73 -25.06 -4.77
CA GLY A 301 -16.74 -24.53 -3.41
C GLY A 301 -17.93 -23.64 -3.11
N LEU A 302 -18.29 -22.73 -4.01
CA LEU A 302 -19.47 -21.87 -3.89
C LEU A 302 -20.77 -22.68 -3.90
N GLY A 303 -20.87 -23.68 -4.79
CA GLY A 303 -21.99 -24.58 -4.87
C GLY A 303 -22.23 -25.32 -3.56
N ALA A 304 -21.17 -25.89 -3.00
CA ALA A 304 -21.23 -26.69 -1.76
C ALA A 304 -21.71 -25.85 -0.56
N VAL A 305 -21.21 -24.64 -0.38
CA VAL A 305 -21.48 -23.83 0.83
C VAL A 305 -22.69 -22.91 0.66
N LEU A 306 -22.74 -22.19 -0.45
CA LEU A 306 -23.73 -21.13 -0.66
C LEU A 306 -24.89 -21.59 -1.56
N GLY A 307 -24.57 -22.21 -2.68
CA GLY A 307 -25.57 -22.52 -3.70
C GLY A 307 -26.60 -23.57 -3.24
N THR A 308 -26.15 -24.62 -2.54
CA THR A 308 -27.00 -25.71 -2.02
C THR A 308 -27.38 -25.52 -0.56
N ALA A 309 -27.13 -24.34 0.04
CA ALA A 309 -27.53 -24.07 1.43
C ALA A 309 -29.01 -24.30 1.65
N ALA A 310 -29.35 -24.93 2.78
CA ALA A 310 -30.71 -25.49 3.05
C ALA A 310 -31.82 -24.42 2.98
N ASN A 311 -31.53 -23.17 3.31
CA ASN A 311 -32.51 -22.08 3.35
C ASN A 311 -32.52 -21.21 2.07
N ARG A 312 -31.80 -21.62 1.03
CA ARG A 312 -31.70 -20.82 -0.20
C ARG A 312 -32.96 -20.95 -1.03
N THR A 313 -33.57 -19.83 -1.33
CA THR A 313 -34.86 -19.76 -2.07
C THR A 313 -34.70 -19.32 -3.53
N ALA A 314 -33.54 -18.78 -3.90
CA ALA A 314 -33.23 -18.30 -5.25
C ALA A 314 -31.76 -18.60 -5.60
N PRO A 315 -31.41 -18.74 -6.89
CA PRO A 315 -30.02 -18.94 -7.30
C PRO A 315 -29.10 -17.84 -6.78
N LEU A 316 -27.90 -18.23 -6.33
CA LEU A 316 -26.82 -17.29 -5.99
C LEU A 316 -26.37 -16.55 -7.25
N LEU A 317 -26.44 -15.24 -7.23
CA LEU A 317 -25.87 -14.42 -8.31
C LEU A 317 -24.35 -14.37 -8.17
N VAL A 318 -23.64 -14.58 -9.28
CA VAL A 318 -22.19 -14.51 -9.32
C VAL A 318 -21.71 -13.65 -10.48
N GLY A 319 -20.55 -13.04 -10.35
CA GLY A 319 -19.92 -12.26 -11.41
C GLY A 319 -18.49 -11.90 -11.08
N SER A 320 -17.73 -11.37 -12.05
CA SER A 320 -16.34 -10.97 -11.87
C SER A 320 -16.06 -9.63 -12.53
N VAL A 321 -15.45 -8.72 -11.80
CA VAL A 321 -14.95 -7.42 -12.28
C VAL A 321 -13.87 -7.57 -13.36
N LYS A 322 -13.17 -8.69 -13.35
CA LYS A 322 -12.12 -9.00 -14.34
C LYS A 322 -12.65 -9.03 -15.77
N THR A 323 -13.94 -9.25 -15.94
CA THR A 323 -14.60 -9.18 -17.26
C THR A 323 -14.66 -7.76 -17.80
N ASN A 324 -14.55 -6.73 -16.95
CA ASN A 324 -14.57 -5.31 -17.31
C ASN A 324 -13.17 -4.71 -17.44
N ILE A 325 -12.27 -5.00 -16.47
CA ILE A 325 -10.97 -4.31 -16.30
C ILE A 325 -9.76 -5.26 -16.29
N GLY A 326 -9.94 -6.52 -16.70
CA GLY A 326 -8.87 -7.52 -16.63
C GLY A 326 -8.50 -7.92 -15.21
N HIS A 327 -7.44 -8.71 -15.09
CA HIS A 327 -6.92 -9.20 -13.81
C HIS A 327 -5.83 -8.27 -13.27
N LEU A 328 -6.14 -7.54 -12.18
CA LEU A 328 -5.22 -6.59 -11.55
C LEU A 328 -4.24 -7.25 -10.57
N GLU A 329 -4.00 -8.55 -10.68
CA GLU A 329 -3.00 -9.28 -9.88
C GLU A 329 -3.10 -8.95 -8.37
N ALA A 330 -2.07 -8.38 -7.74
CA ALA A 330 -2.09 -8.03 -6.32
C ALA A 330 -3.25 -7.09 -5.93
N ALA A 331 -3.74 -6.27 -6.87
CA ALA A 331 -4.88 -5.37 -6.67
C ALA A 331 -6.24 -5.99 -7.04
N ALA A 332 -6.30 -7.25 -7.48
CA ALA A 332 -7.55 -7.87 -7.93
C ALA A 332 -8.62 -7.94 -6.82
N GLY A 333 -8.20 -8.27 -5.60
CA GLY A 333 -9.10 -8.37 -4.45
C GLY A 333 -9.76 -7.04 -4.10
N ILE A 334 -8.99 -5.94 -4.09
CA ILE A 334 -9.56 -4.61 -3.79
C ILE A 334 -10.49 -4.12 -4.92
N ALA A 335 -10.19 -4.42 -6.18
CA ALA A 335 -11.08 -4.09 -7.30
C ALA A 335 -12.45 -4.79 -7.18
N GLY A 336 -12.45 -6.09 -6.82
CA GLY A 336 -13.66 -6.84 -6.52
C GLY A 336 -14.42 -6.31 -5.31
N LEU A 337 -13.69 -5.96 -4.24
CA LEU A 337 -14.27 -5.35 -3.05
C LEU A 337 -14.96 -4.01 -3.37
N LEU A 338 -14.30 -3.12 -4.09
CA LEU A 338 -14.86 -1.82 -4.48
C LEU A 338 -16.14 -1.98 -5.33
N LYS A 339 -16.14 -2.90 -6.32
CA LYS A 339 -17.35 -3.23 -7.08
C LYS A 339 -18.46 -3.71 -6.17
N THR A 340 -18.16 -4.60 -5.22
CA THR A 340 -19.18 -5.18 -4.33
C THR A 340 -19.73 -4.13 -3.37
N VAL A 341 -18.88 -3.27 -2.79
CA VAL A 341 -19.31 -2.15 -1.93
C VAL A 341 -20.23 -1.20 -2.71
N LEU A 342 -19.86 -0.82 -3.93
CA LEU A 342 -20.69 0.03 -4.80
C LEU A 342 -22.02 -0.66 -5.16
N SER A 343 -21.98 -1.96 -5.43
CA SER A 343 -23.20 -2.73 -5.74
C SER A 343 -24.18 -2.78 -4.55
N VAL A 344 -23.64 -2.98 -3.33
CA VAL A 344 -24.44 -2.94 -2.08
C VAL A 344 -25.00 -1.54 -1.85
N GLN A 345 -24.15 -0.49 -1.97
CA GLN A 345 -24.52 0.91 -1.76
C GLN A 345 -25.64 1.36 -2.71
N HIS A 346 -25.52 1.00 -3.99
CA HIS A 346 -26.49 1.38 -5.01
C HIS A 346 -27.67 0.40 -5.13
N ARG A 347 -27.64 -0.71 -4.40
CA ARG A 347 -28.62 -1.80 -4.48
C ARG A 347 -28.85 -2.25 -5.93
N GLU A 348 -27.77 -2.40 -6.68
CA GLU A 348 -27.76 -2.84 -8.07
C GLU A 348 -26.58 -3.77 -8.32
N VAL A 349 -26.79 -4.92 -8.98
CA VAL A 349 -25.75 -5.88 -9.34
C VAL A 349 -25.37 -5.67 -10.81
N PRO A 350 -24.17 -5.16 -11.14
CA PRO A 350 -23.71 -4.96 -12.51
C PRO A 350 -23.53 -6.28 -13.26
N ALA A 351 -23.47 -6.20 -14.58
CA ALA A 351 -23.22 -7.35 -15.43
C ALA A 351 -21.79 -7.91 -15.28
N SER A 352 -21.68 -9.24 -15.31
CA SER A 352 -20.45 -9.96 -15.66
C SER A 352 -20.43 -10.14 -17.17
N LEU A 353 -19.38 -9.65 -17.85
CA LEU A 353 -19.32 -9.62 -19.31
C LEU A 353 -18.82 -10.96 -19.87
N HIS A 354 -18.87 -11.10 -21.20
CA HIS A 354 -18.26 -12.20 -21.98
C HIS A 354 -18.81 -13.60 -21.66
N PHE A 355 -19.91 -13.75 -20.91
CA PHE A 355 -20.59 -15.01 -20.68
C PHE A 355 -21.69 -15.21 -21.73
N ALA A 356 -21.60 -16.31 -22.48
CA ALA A 356 -22.57 -16.68 -23.51
C ALA A 356 -23.09 -18.13 -23.34
N THR A 357 -22.19 -19.08 -23.06
CA THR A 357 -22.50 -20.49 -22.92
C THR A 357 -21.85 -21.02 -21.65
N PRO A 358 -22.58 -21.66 -20.74
CA PRO A 358 -22.00 -22.21 -19.53
C PRO A 358 -20.85 -23.18 -19.82
N ASN A 359 -19.81 -23.14 -18.99
CA ASN A 359 -18.77 -24.14 -18.99
C ASN A 359 -19.38 -25.52 -18.65
N PRO A 360 -19.17 -26.57 -19.47
CA PRO A 360 -19.77 -27.88 -19.22
C PRO A 360 -19.30 -28.53 -17.90
N ASP A 361 -18.16 -28.15 -17.37
CA ASP A 361 -17.61 -28.61 -16.10
C ASP A 361 -18.19 -27.85 -14.88
N ILE A 362 -19.08 -26.88 -15.11
CA ILE A 362 -19.75 -26.11 -14.07
C ILE A 362 -21.25 -26.35 -14.15
N PRO A 363 -21.83 -27.30 -13.38
CA PRO A 363 -23.25 -27.58 -13.37
C PRO A 363 -24.02 -26.49 -12.61
N LEU A 364 -24.16 -25.31 -13.23
CA LEU A 364 -24.76 -24.12 -12.62
C LEU A 364 -26.14 -24.35 -12.02
N GLU A 365 -26.97 -25.15 -12.69
CA GLU A 365 -28.35 -25.48 -12.19
C GLU A 365 -28.29 -26.37 -10.96
N GLU A 366 -27.42 -27.38 -10.94
CA GLU A 366 -27.25 -28.30 -9.81
C GLU A 366 -26.71 -27.57 -8.58
N TRP A 367 -25.75 -26.71 -8.80
CA TRP A 367 -25.15 -25.90 -7.74
C TRP A 367 -25.93 -24.62 -7.43
N ASN A 368 -27.08 -24.42 -8.08
CA ASN A 368 -27.98 -23.29 -7.87
C ASN A 368 -27.23 -21.92 -7.97
N LEU A 369 -26.34 -21.83 -8.95
CA LEU A 369 -25.56 -20.62 -9.27
C LEU A 369 -26.12 -19.96 -10.54
N ARG A 370 -26.02 -18.63 -10.62
CA ARG A 370 -26.41 -17.87 -11.81
C ARG A 370 -25.43 -16.75 -12.10
N VAL A 371 -24.76 -16.82 -13.25
CA VAL A 371 -23.93 -15.70 -13.73
C VAL A 371 -24.82 -14.50 -14.05
N ASN A 372 -24.48 -13.34 -13.48
CA ASN A 372 -25.26 -12.12 -13.67
C ASN A 372 -24.83 -11.41 -14.97
N THR A 373 -25.50 -11.70 -16.08
CA THR A 373 -25.15 -11.21 -17.44
C THR A 373 -25.73 -9.85 -17.81
N ARG A 374 -26.50 -9.22 -16.94
CA ARG A 374 -27.07 -7.87 -17.14
C ARG A 374 -27.20 -7.16 -15.82
N SER A 375 -27.08 -5.83 -15.84
CA SER A 375 -27.36 -5.01 -14.66
C SER A 375 -28.80 -5.23 -14.19
N ARG A 376 -28.99 -5.40 -12.89
CA ARG A 376 -30.31 -5.63 -12.26
C ARG A 376 -30.35 -5.03 -10.86
N PRO A 377 -31.54 -4.64 -10.39
CA PRO A 377 -31.73 -4.28 -8.99
C PRO A 377 -31.25 -5.40 -8.07
N TRP A 378 -30.76 -5.02 -6.89
CA TRP A 378 -30.44 -5.98 -5.84
C TRP A 378 -31.69 -6.77 -5.44
N PRO A 379 -31.57 -8.08 -5.19
CA PRO A 379 -32.71 -8.88 -4.72
C PRO A 379 -33.34 -8.32 -3.42
N ASP A 380 -34.60 -8.65 -3.17
CA ASP A 380 -35.31 -8.20 -1.97
C ASP A 380 -34.61 -8.68 -0.68
N GLY A 381 -34.75 -7.91 0.39
CA GLY A 381 -34.16 -8.14 1.70
C GLY A 381 -32.89 -7.33 1.95
N PRO A 382 -32.23 -7.49 3.11
CA PRO A 382 -30.95 -6.88 3.41
C PRO A 382 -29.87 -7.32 2.43
N ALA A 383 -29.05 -6.38 1.92
CA ALA A 383 -28.00 -6.74 0.98
C ALA A 383 -26.84 -7.44 1.70
N LEU A 384 -26.59 -8.69 1.28
CA LEU A 384 -25.48 -9.52 1.75
C LEU A 384 -24.71 -10.04 0.54
N ALA A 385 -23.39 -9.86 0.57
CA ALA A 385 -22.51 -10.27 -0.51
C ALA A 385 -21.23 -10.91 0.01
N GLY A 386 -20.61 -11.74 -0.84
CA GLY A 386 -19.25 -12.24 -0.64
C GLY A 386 -18.27 -11.67 -1.67
N VAL A 387 -16.99 -11.64 -1.32
CA VAL A 387 -15.89 -11.30 -2.24
C VAL A 387 -14.77 -12.31 -2.04
N SER A 388 -14.35 -12.98 -3.11
CA SER A 388 -13.28 -13.97 -3.10
C SER A 388 -12.03 -13.47 -3.84
N SER A 389 -10.85 -13.79 -3.32
CA SER A 389 -9.60 -13.59 -4.04
C SER A 389 -8.61 -14.69 -3.67
N PHE A 390 -8.01 -15.34 -4.67
CA PHE A 390 -7.17 -16.52 -4.52
C PHE A 390 -5.80 -16.24 -5.12
N GLY A 391 -4.72 -16.58 -4.41
CA GLY A 391 -3.35 -16.31 -4.80
C GLY A 391 -2.66 -17.52 -5.43
N LEU A 392 -1.71 -17.27 -6.31
CA LEU A 392 -0.94 -18.30 -7.02
C LEU A 392 -0.18 -19.26 -6.08
N GLY A 393 0.23 -18.77 -4.89
CA GLY A 393 0.87 -19.57 -3.84
C GLY A 393 -0.11 -20.29 -2.91
N GLY A 394 -1.38 -20.42 -3.32
CA GLY A 394 -2.43 -21.11 -2.58
C GLY A 394 -3.14 -20.29 -1.50
N THR A 395 -2.72 -19.07 -1.20
CA THR A 395 -3.39 -18.26 -0.17
C THR A 395 -4.71 -17.69 -0.68
N ASN A 396 -5.80 -18.07 -0.03
CA ASN A 396 -7.16 -17.68 -0.35
C ASN A 396 -7.73 -16.72 0.69
N CYS A 397 -8.55 -15.77 0.25
CA CYS A 397 -9.24 -14.81 1.13
C CYS A 397 -10.70 -14.64 0.69
N HIS A 398 -11.61 -14.60 1.67
CA HIS A 398 -13.02 -14.28 1.46
C HIS A 398 -13.51 -13.28 2.51
N LEU A 399 -14.22 -12.25 2.05
CA LEU A 399 -14.89 -11.26 2.89
C LEU A 399 -16.40 -11.37 2.73
N VAL A 400 -17.13 -11.21 3.84
CA VAL A 400 -18.60 -11.14 3.87
C VAL A 400 -19.01 -9.70 4.14
N LEU A 401 -19.82 -9.13 3.26
CA LEU A 401 -20.30 -7.76 3.30
C LEU A 401 -21.80 -7.69 3.56
N ALA A 402 -22.20 -6.71 4.36
CA ALA A 402 -23.58 -6.33 4.57
C ALA A 402 -23.81 -4.85 4.21
N GLU A 403 -25.05 -4.50 3.91
CA GLU A 403 -25.44 -3.10 3.77
C GLU A 403 -25.31 -2.35 5.09
N ALA A 404 -25.12 -1.03 4.99
CA ALA A 404 -25.09 -0.16 6.16
C ALA A 404 -26.39 -0.28 6.97
N PRO A 405 -26.32 -0.25 8.32
CA PRO A 405 -27.50 -0.19 9.14
C PRO A 405 -28.42 0.99 8.73
N PRO A 406 -29.74 0.78 8.65
CA PRO A 406 -30.64 1.86 8.27
C PRO A 406 -30.53 3.02 9.27
N ARG A 407 -30.23 4.19 8.78
CA ARG A 407 -30.31 5.42 9.57
C ARG A 407 -31.69 6.04 9.38
N PRO A 408 -32.33 6.52 10.43
CA PRO A 408 -33.49 7.37 10.25
C PRO A 408 -33.07 8.55 9.38
N GLU A 409 -33.57 8.63 8.13
CA GLU A 409 -33.42 9.87 7.38
C GLU A 409 -34.14 10.95 8.14
N PRO A 410 -33.44 11.96 8.70
CA PRO A 410 -34.15 13.09 9.25
C PRO A 410 -34.95 13.70 8.10
N ALA A 411 -36.21 14.05 8.36
CA ALA A 411 -37.06 14.74 7.40
C ALA A 411 -36.27 15.87 6.74
N PRO A 412 -36.42 16.09 5.43
CA PRO A 412 -35.71 17.19 4.77
C PRO A 412 -35.95 18.47 5.58
N PRO A 413 -34.89 19.13 6.05
CA PRO A 413 -35.07 20.31 6.88
C PRO A 413 -35.82 21.35 6.05
N VAL A 414 -36.84 21.97 6.68
CA VAL A 414 -37.40 23.22 6.14
C VAL A 414 -36.30 24.27 6.34
N ARG A 415 -35.52 24.49 5.28
CA ARG A 415 -34.39 25.42 5.31
C ARG A 415 -34.88 26.85 5.14
N PRO A 416 -34.52 27.80 6.02
CA PRO A 416 -34.57 29.18 5.63
C PRO A 416 -33.62 29.36 4.45
N ALA A 417 -34.06 30.00 3.37
CA ALA A 417 -33.19 30.32 2.25
C ALA A 417 -32.07 31.23 2.75
N PRO A 418 -30.80 30.82 2.76
CA PRO A 418 -29.72 31.70 3.16
C PRO A 418 -29.61 32.85 2.14
N PRO A 419 -29.33 34.05 2.57
CA PRO A 419 -29.19 35.16 1.66
C PRO A 419 -28.02 34.98 0.70
N VAL A 420 -26.97 34.25 1.10
CA VAL A 420 -25.79 33.92 0.31
C VAL A 420 -25.12 32.67 0.91
N VAL A 421 -24.59 31.78 0.06
CA VAL A 421 -23.84 30.59 0.45
C VAL A 421 -22.36 30.79 0.09
N PRO A 422 -21.41 30.58 1.03
CA PRO A 422 -19.99 30.55 0.72
C PRO A 422 -19.56 29.14 0.28
N TRP A 423 -18.84 29.04 -0.83
CA TRP A 423 -18.02 27.86 -1.18
C TRP A 423 -16.56 28.20 -0.94
N VAL A 424 -15.95 27.50 -0.01
CA VAL A 424 -14.59 27.73 0.47
C VAL A 424 -13.66 26.72 -0.17
N LEU A 425 -12.67 27.19 -0.94
CA LEU A 425 -11.70 26.36 -1.63
C LEU A 425 -10.29 26.66 -1.14
N SER A 426 -9.44 25.64 -1.09
CA SER A 426 -8.02 25.83 -0.86
C SER A 426 -7.18 24.75 -1.56
N ALA A 427 -5.96 25.11 -1.97
CA ALA A 427 -5.03 24.20 -2.62
C ALA A 427 -3.58 24.56 -2.29
N LYS A 428 -2.64 23.68 -2.63
CA LYS A 428 -1.21 23.96 -2.51
C LYS A 428 -0.70 24.90 -3.60
N SER A 429 -1.34 24.89 -4.76
CA SER A 429 -1.03 25.78 -5.89
C SER A 429 -2.27 26.45 -6.47
N ARG A 430 -2.06 27.41 -7.35
CA ARG A 430 -3.14 28.08 -8.09
C ARG A 430 -3.79 27.17 -9.13
N ASP A 431 -3.00 26.33 -9.77
CA ASP A 431 -3.50 25.44 -10.82
C ASP A 431 -4.30 24.28 -10.21
N ALA A 432 -3.88 23.76 -9.05
CA ALA A 432 -4.68 22.84 -8.26
C ALA A 432 -6.00 23.47 -7.79
N LEU A 433 -5.98 24.75 -7.35
CA LEU A 433 -7.20 25.47 -6.97
C LEU A 433 -8.18 25.59 -8.16
N ARG A 434 -7.66 25.93 -9.34
CA ARG A 434 -8.45 25.93 -10.60
C ARG A 434 -8.95 24.53 -10.95
N GLY A 435 -8.11 23.52 -10.72
CA GLY A 435 -8.48 22.11 -10.89
C GLY A 435 -9.67 21.70 -10.02
N GLN A 436 -9.66 22.08 -8.74
CA GLN A 436 -10.78 21.84 -7.83
C GLN A 436 -12.04 22.58 -8.28
N ALA A 437 -11.92 23.84 -8.69
CA ALA A 437 -13.04 24.59 -9.22
C ALA A 437 -13.68 23.92 -10.45
N ARG A 438 -12.86 23.39 -11.38
CA ARG A 438 -13.35 22.61 -12.54
C ARG A 438 -14.07 21.34 -12.11
N ARG A 439 -13.54 20.61 -11.12
CA ARG A 439 -14.17 19.38 -10.59
C ARG A 439 -15.54 19.68 -9.95
N LEU A 440 -15.69 20.82 -9.28
CA LEU A 440 -16.96 21.23 -8.67
C LEU A 440 -18.01 21.64 -9.72
N LEU A 441 -17.62 22.02 -10.93
CA LEU A 441 -18.52 22.23 -12.07
C LEU A 441 -18.96 20.92 -12.74
N GLY A 442 -18.39 19.79 -12.35
CA GLY A 442 -18.69 18.49 -12.92
C GLY A 442 -20.10 17.97 -12.58
N PRO A 443 -20.61 17.02 -13.37
CA PRO A 443 -21.98 16.51 -13.22
C PRO A 443 -22.20 15.72 -11.91
N ASP A 444 -21.14 15.32 -11.25
CA ASP A 444 -21.21 14.52 -10.01
C ASP A 444 -21.55 15.37 -8.77
N VAL A 445 -21.51 16.71 -8.89
CA VAL A 445 -21.84 17.65 -7.81
C VAL A 445 -23.28 18.14 -7.97
N ALA A 446 -24.26 17.23 -7.79
CA ALA A 446 -25.69 17.57 -7.91
C ALA A 446 -26.36 17.98 -6.60
N ALA A 447 -25.62 17.95 -5.48
CA ALA A 447 -26.15 18.24 -4.13
C ALA A 447 -26.58 19.71 -3.94
N ASP A 448 -27.39 19.97 -2.93
CA ASP A 448 -27.81 21.33 -2.55
C ASP A 448 -26.60 22.24 -2.31
N PRO A 449 -26.57 23.48 -2.81
CA PRO A 449 -25.45 24.41 -2.63
C PRO A 449 -25.02 24.64 -1.18
N VAL A 450 -25.96 24.61 -0.23
CA VAL A 450 -25.68 24.74 1.20
C VAL A 450 -24.90 23.53 1.71
N ASP A 451 -25.29 22.32 1.28
CA ASP A 451 -24.62 21.07 1.67
C ASP A 451 -23.21 20.97 1.07
N VAL A 452 -23.03 21.43 -0.17
CA VAL A 452 -21.71 21.54 -0.82
C VAL A 452 -20.83 22.52 -0.04
N GLY A 453 -21.32 23.73 0.24
CA GLY A 453 -20.57 24.74 1.00
C GLY A 453 -20.18 24.28 2.41
N PHE A 454 -21.10 23.61 3.10
CA PHE A 454 -20.82 22.98 4.40
C PHE A 454 -19.74 21.90 4.31
N SER A 455 -19.82 21.03 3.31
CA SER A 455 -18.85 19.97 3.12
C SER A 455 -17.46 20.52 2.79
N LEU A 456 -17.37 21.53 1.91
CA LEU A 456 -16.11 22.22 1.61
C LEU A 456 -15.47 22.83 2.86
N ALA A 457 -16.29 23.39 3.74
CA ALA A 457 -15.85 24.06 4.97
C ALA A 457 -15.41 23.10 6.09
N THR A 458 -15.94 21.87 6.11
CA THR A 458 -15.80 20.99 7.28
C THR A 458 -15.05 19.69 7.03
N THR A 459 -14.98 19.22 5.77
CA THR A 459 -14.43 17.89 5.43
C THR A 459 -13.12 17.95 4.64
N ARG A 460 -12.55 19.14 4.41
CA ARG A 460 -11.33 19.33 3.62
C ARG A 460 -10.19 19.88 4.47
N THR A 461 -8.98 19.46 4.13
CA THR A 461 -7.75 20.07 4.62
C THR A 461 -7.59 21.47 4.04
N LEU A 462 -7.15 22.43 4.85
CA LEU A 462 -6.91 23.79 4.41
C LEU A 462 -5.47 23.99 3.96
N PHE A 463 -5.31 24.57 2.79
CA PHE A 463 -4.02 24.87 2.16
C PHE A 463 -3.78 26.39 2.06
N PRO A 464 -2.52 26.80 1.72
CA PRO A 464 -2.15 28.22 1.68
C PRO A 464 -2.84 29.03 0.58
N VAL A 465 -3.09 28.45 -0.61
CA VAL A 465 -3.78 29.14 -1.71
C VAL A 465 -5.28 28.97 -1.53
N ARG A 466 -5.99 30.08 -1.26
CA ARG A 466 -7.38 30.07 -0.80
C ARG A 466 -8.28 30.95 -1.64
N ALA A 467 -9.54 30.52 -1.79
CA ALA A 467 -10.59 31.30 -2.43
C ALA A 467 -11.94 31.10 -1.73
N VAL A 468 -12.81 32.08 -1.86
CA VAL A 468 -14.20 32.00 -1.42
C VAL A 468 -15.09 32.47 -2.57
N VAL A 469 -16.05 31.64 -2.95
CA VAL A 469 -17.06 31.96 -3.94
C VAL A 469 -18.40 32.14 -3.23
N PHE A 470 -19.02 33.31 -3.40
CA PHE A 470 -20.33 33.60 -2.85
C PHE A 470 -21.42 33.53 -3.95
N GLY A 471 -22.52 32.88 -3.64
CA GLY A 471 -23.68 32.85 -4.52
C GLY A 471 -24.97 32.62 -3.75
N ARG A 472 -26.10 33.07 -4.27
CA ARG A 472 -27.45 32.86 -3.72
C ARG A 472 -28.05 31.53 -4.17
N ASP A 473 -27.58 31.05 -5.29
CA ASP A 473 -28.02 29.83 -5.91
C ASP A 473 -26.86 29.14 -6.66
N ARG A 474 -27.12 27.99 -7.20
CA ARG A 474 -26.14 27.18 -7.93
C ARG A 474 -25.56 27.93 -9.16
N SER A 475 -26.38 28.65 -9.90
CA SER A 475 -25.95 29.37 -11.11
C SER A 475 -24.95 30.47 -10.80
N GLU A 476 -25.18 31.21 -9.71
CA GLU A 476 -24.22 32.24 -9.24
C GLU A 476 -22.92 31.62 -8.75
N LEU A 477 -22.99 30.50 -8.01
CA LEU A 477 -21.79 29.78 -7.55
C LEU A 477 -20.99 29.19 -8.70
N GLU A 478 -21.63 28.56 -9.68
CA GLU A 478 -20.98 28.04 -10.89
C GLU A 478 -20.31 29.17 -11.70
N SER A 479 -21.00 30.30 -11.89
CA SER A 479 -20.42 31.49 -12.52
C SER A 479 -19.22 32.03 -11.78
N GLY A 480 -19.26 32.01 -10.45
CA GLY A 480 -18.14 32.39 -9.59
C GLY A 480 -16.96 31.43 -9.68
N LEU A 481 -17.20 30.11 -9.79
CA LEU A 481 -16.14 29.13 -10.07
C LEU A 481 -15.50 29.35 -11.43
N GLU A 482 -16.29 29.65 -12.47
CA GLU A 482 -15.75 29.99 -13.79
C GLU A 482 -14.89 31.26 -13.77
N GLU A 483 -15.27 32.26 -12.97
CA GLU A 483 -14.47 33.47 -12.76
C GLU A 483 -13.15 33.11 -12.05
N LEU A 484 -13.18 32.27 -11.01
CA LEU A 484 -12.00 31.77 -10.31
C LEU A 484 -11.06 31.01 -11.26
N ILE A 485 -11.58 30.19 -12.17
CA ILE A 485 -10.80 29.46 -13.16
C ILE A 485 -10.07 30.41 -14.12
N ARG A 486 -10.69 31.53 -14.49
CA ARG A 486 -10.13 32.54 -15.41
C ARG A 486 -9.18 33.53 -14.73
N GLY A 487 -9.30 33.70 -13.41
CA GLY A 487 -8.53 34.67 -12.64
C GLY A 487 -7.11 34.23 -12.28
N ASP A 488 -6.23 35.19 -11.93
CA ASP A 488 -4.80 34.95 -11.67
C ASP A 488 -4.43 34.97 -10.17
N GLY A 489 -5.37 34.78 -9.24
CA GLY A 489 -5.00 34.87 -7.83
C GLY A 489 -5.99 34.30 -6.82
N PRO A 490 -5.60 34.25 -5.54
CA PRO A 490 -6.51 34.01 -4.44
C PRO A 490 -7.61 35.06 -4.49
N ALA A 491 -8.87 34.63 -4.47
CA ALA A 491 -9.97 35.51 -4.79
C ALA A 491 -11.16 35.36 -3.83
N VAL A 492 -11.77 36.49 -3.55
CA VAL A 492 -13.16 36.54 -3.06
C VAL A 492 -14.01 36.89 -4.27
N VAL A 493 -14.82 35.93 -4.74
CA VAL A 493 -15.70 36.08 -5.91
C VAL A 493 -17.13 36.19 -5.47
N GLY A 494 -17.90 37.11 -6.06
CA GLY A 494 -19.28 37.41 -5.65
C GLY A 494 -19.36 38.40 -4.50
N SER A 495 -20.56 38.60 -3.96
CA SER A 495 -20.80 39.55 -2.88
C SER A 495 -21.63 38.95 -1.76
N ALA A 496 -21.31 39.31 -0.53
CA ALA A 496 -22.02 38.95 0.69
C ALA A 496 -22.19 40.15 1.61
N ALA A 497 -22.94 39.99 2.69
CA ALA A 497 -23.01 41.01 3.77
C ALA A 497 -21.63 41.24 4.38
N GLN A 498 -21.38 42.48 4.88
CA GLN A 498 -20.07 42.91 5.40
C GLN A 498 -19.35 41.92 6.33
N PRO A 499 -19.99 41.26 7.29
CA PRO A 499 -19.28 40.31 8.16
C PRO A 499 -18.68 39.12 7.38
N LEU A 500 -19.44 38.56 6.45
CA LEU A 500 -18.97 37.41 5.62
C LEU A 500 -17.87 37.80 4.62
N THR A 501 -18.00 38.99 4.00
CA THR A 501 -16.97 39.51 3.09
C THR A 501 -15.66 39.78 3.84
N ALA A 502 -15.71 40.36 5.04
CA ALA A 502 -14.53 40.58 5.87
C ALA A 502 -13.85 39.25 6.27
N MET A 503 -14.66 38.25 6.66
CA MET A 503 -14.19 36.90 6.98
C MET A 503 -13.52 36.23 5.75
N ALA A 504 -14.09 36.37 4.55
CA ALA A 504 -13.53 35.84 3.32
C ALA A 504 -12.17 36.48 2.99
N HIS A 505 -12.06 37.79 3.11
CA HIS A 505 -10.77 38.48 2.89
C HIS A 505 -9.71 38.06 3.91
N ALA A 506 -10.07 37.93 5.18
CA ALA A 506 -9.14 37.42 6.22
C ALA A 506 -8.69 35.98 5.89
N PHE A 507 -9.62 35.10 5.50
CA PHE A 507 -9.32 33.73 5.13
C PHE A 507 -8.38 33.63 3.93
N VAL A 508 -8.67 34.36 2.85
CA VAL A 508 -7.85 34.39 1.64
C VAL A 508 -6.46 34.95 1.92
N SER A 509 -6.33 35.85 2.90
CA SER A 509 -5.03 36.39 3.35
C SER A 509 -4.29 35.46 4.36
N GLY A 510 -4.77 34.24 4.58
CA GLY A 510 -4.12 33.26 5.45
C GLY A 510 -4.64 33.24 6.88
N GLY A 511 -5.62 34.11 7.23
CA GLY A 511 -6.23 34.12 8.56
C GLY A 511 -7.13 32.91 8.83
N GLU A 512 -7.37 32.60 10.09
CA GLU A 512 -8.32 31.59 10.51
C GLU A 512 -9.76 32.12 10.39
N ALA A 513 -10.70 31.24 10.03
CA ALA A 513 -12.11 31.54 9.92
C ALA A 513 -12.94 30.28 10.21
N ASP A 514 -13.86 30.39 11.16
CA ASP A 514 -14.83 29.31 11.44
C ASP A 514 -15.98 29.38 10.45
N TRP A 515 -15.77 28.72 9.29
CA TRP A 515 -16.78 28.62 8.27
C TRP A 515 -17.95 27.71 8.68
N SER A 516 -17.76 26.77 9.60
CA SER A 516 -18.83 25.87 10.04
C SER A 516 -19.96 26.64 10.74
N ALA A 517 -19.65 27.70 11.46
CA ALA A 517 -20.61 28.57 12.12
C ALA A 517 -21.60 29.25 11.15
N VAL A 518 -21.16 29.50 9.89
CA VAL A 518 -22.03 30.13 8.88
C VAL A 518 -23.21 29.23 8.49
N PHE A 519 -23.05 27.91 8.62
CA PHE A 519 -24.06 26.92 8.29
C PHE A 519 -24.93 26.51 9.48
N THR A 520 -24.67 27.07 10.68
CA THR A 520 -25.43 26.75 11.88
C THR A 520 -26.92 27.17 11.71
N GLY A 521 -27.84 26.25 11.98
CA GLY A 521 -29.28 26.47 11.82
C GLY A 521 -29.81 26.35 10.39
N LEU A 522 -28.94 26.15 9.40
CA LEU A 522 -29.36 25.92 8.01
C LEU A 522 -29.73 24.46 7.73
N GLY A 523 -29.54 23.53 8.65
CA GLY A 523 -29.78 22.10 8.43
C GLY A 523 -28.86 21.52 7.34
N ALA A 524 -27.65 22.09 7.19
CA ALA A 524 -26.64 21.60 6.25
C ALA A 524 -26.18 20.18 6.61
N ARG A 525 -25.93 19.37 5.59
CA ARG A 525 -25.46 17.97 5.73
C ARG A 525 -24.21 17.76 4.91
N PRO A 526 -23.27 16.93 5.38
CA PRO A 526 -22.11 16.58 4.58
C PRO A 526 -22.53 15.74 3.34
N VAL A 527 -22.03 16.15 2.18
CA VAL A 527 -22.22 15.45 0.88
C VAL A 527 -20.89 15.04 0.30
N ASP A 528 -20.93 14.11 -0.67
CA ASP A 528 -19.73 13.70 -1.37
C ASP A 528 -19.30 14.80 -2.34
N LEU A 529 -18.01 15.09 -2.31
CA LEU A 529 -17.36 16.06 -3.16
C LEU A 529 -16.23 15.40 -3.95
N PRO A 530 -15.88 15.92 -5.13
CA PRO A 530 -14.66 15.51 -5.81
C PRO A 530 -13.44 15.67 -4.90
N THR A 531 -12.51 14.72 -5.00
CA THR A 531 -11.26 14.75 -4.24
C THR A 531 -10.29 15.80 -4.77
N TYR A 532 -9.16 16.00 -4.08
CA TYR A 532 -8.14 16.98 -4.45
C TYR A 532 -7.69 16.84 -5.90
N ALA A 533 -7.49 17.95 -6.58
CA ALA A 533 -7.04 18.00 -7.97
C ALA A 533 -5.51 18.05 -8.04
N PHE A 534 -4.87 16.90 -7.99
CA PHE A 534 -3.41 16.78 -8.11
C PHE A 534 -2.88 17.30 -9.44
N GLU A 535 -1.74 18.00 -9.39
CA GLU A 535 -0.99 18.49 -10.56
C GLU A 535 0.07 17.46 -10.96
N ARG A 536 -0.35 16.43 -11.67
CA ARG A 536 0.54 15.35 -12.07
C ARG A 536 1.47 15.80 -13.18
N SER A 537 2.77 15.66 -12.94
CA SER A 537 3.81 15.79 -13.96
C SER A 537 4.61 14.48 -14.03
N ALA A 538 5.20 14.20 -15.18
CA ALA A 538 6.13 13.08 -15.28
C ALA A 538 7.28 13.30 -14.29
N ALA A 539 7.58 12.28 -13.48
CA ALA A 539 8.68 12.33 -12.53
C ALA A 539 10.00 12.15 -13.30
N GLU A 540 10.55 13.24 -13.79
CA GLU A 540 11.83 13.28 -14.51
C GLU A 540 12.94 13.77 -13.57
N ALA A 541 14.13 13.15 -13.64
CA ALA A 541 15.28 13.62 -12.91
C ALA A 541 15.75 14.99 -13.46
N VAL A 542 15.70 16.00 -12.62
CA VAL A 542 16.19 17.34 -12.97
C VAL A 542 17.72 17.30 -12.99
N ARG A 543 18.34 17.71 -14.11
CA ARG A 543 19.80 17.89 -14.18
C ARG A 543 20.20 19.02 -13.25
N PRO A 544 21.27 18.86 -12.43
CA PRO A 544 21.78 19.94 -11.59
C PRO A 544 22.15 21.16 -12.45
N ALA A 545 21.71 22.34 -12.01
CA ALA A 545 22.19 23.58 -12.58
C ALA A 545 23.68 23.77 -12.25
N GLU A 546 24.49 24.34 -13.19
CA GLU A 546 25.90 24.63 -12.96
C GLU A 546 26.06 25.63 -11.79
N ALA A 547 26.99 25.34 -10.87
CA ALA A 547 27.18 26.09 -9.64
C ALA A 547 27.67 27.52 -9.92
N ALA A 548 27.12 28.51 -9.20
CA ALA A 548 27.56 29.90 -9.22
C ALA A 548 28.70 30.13 -8.22
N GLU A 549 29.73 30.92 -8.61
CA GLU A 549 30.87 31.28 -7.76
C GLU A 549 30.46 32.24 -6.63
N ALA A 550 30.80 31.92 -5.38
CA ALA A 550 30.45 32.70 -4.18
C ALA A 550 31.70 33.19 -3.44
N ALA A 551 31.81 34.50 -3.28
CA ALA A 551 32.93 35.14 -2.58
C ALA A 551 32.55 36.19 -1.48
N SER A 552 31.27 36.34 -1.09
CA SER A 552 30.81 37.30 -0.06
C SER A 552 29.69 36.74 0.81
N HIS A 553 29.41 37.33 2.00
CA HIS A 553 28.33 36.90 2.90
C HIS A 553 26.96 36.92 2.22
N ASP A 554 26.67 37.95 1.41
CA ASP A 554 25.45 37.99 0.58
C ASP A 554 25.50 36.93 -0.52
N GLY A 555 26.68 36.58 -1.03
CA GLY A 555 26.91 35.50 -1.98
C GLY A 555 26.67 34.13 -1.37
N LEU A 556 27.09 33.87 -0.12
CA LEU A 556 26.84 32.61 0.59
C LEU A 556 25.35 32.38 0.84
N GLY A 557 24.61 33.42 1.24
CA GLY A 557 23.17 33.33 1.42
C GLY A 557 22.41 33.08 0.10
N ALA A 558 22.90 33.64 -1.00
CA ALA A 558 22.38 33.35 -2.32
C ALA A 558 22.72 31.92 -2.78
N LEU A 559 23.96 31.46 -2.52
CA LEU A 559 24.38 30.07 -2.81
C LEU A 559 23.54 29.04 -2.04
N VAL A 560 23.40 29.21 -0.72
CA VAL A 560 22.58 28.30 0.10
C VAL A 560 21.17 28.21 -0.44
N ARG A 561 20.55 29.34 -0.76
CA ARG A 561 19.20 29.34 -1.33
C ARG A 561 19.15 28.78 -2.75
N ALA A 562 20.18 29.00 -3.56
CA ALA A 562 20.25 28.42 -4.91
C ALA A 562 20.37 26.90 -4.87
N GLU A 563 21.19 26.35 -3.95
CA GLU A 563 21.30 24.90 -3.79
C GLU A 563 20.01 24.26 -3.24
N ILE A 564 19.34 24.93 -2.27
CA ILE A 564 18.03 24.54 -1.78
C ILE A 564 17.00 24.59 -2.92
N ALA A 565 16.93 25.67 -3.67
CA ALA A 565 16.01 25.82 -4.79
C ALA A 565 16.24 24.75 -5.86
N ALA A 566 17.49 24.44 -6.18
CA ALA A 566 17.83 23.39 -7.14
C ALA A 566 17.36 22.00 -6.66
N GLN A 567 17.52 21.66 -5.37
CA GLN A 567 17.02 20.41 -4.81
C GLN A 567 15.48 20.37 -4.80
N MET A 568 14.83 21.48 -4.48
CA MET A 568 13.37 21.60 -4.47
C MET A 568 12.76 21.68 -5.87
N GLY A 569 13.58 21.78 -6.93
CA GLY A 569 13.10 21.98 -8.30
C GLY A 569 12.50 23.38 -8.55
N LEU A 570 12.85 24.37 -7.73
CA LEU A 570 12.38 25.75 -7.89
C LEU A 570 13.23 26.50 -8.92
N ALA A 571 12.58 27.25 -9.80
CA ALA A 571 13.27 28.05 -10.82
C ALA A 571 13.95 29.31 -10.25
N ASP A 572 13.56 29.76 -9.06
CA ASP A 572 14.02 31.00 -8.44
C ASP A 572 14.48 30.76 -6.99
N ALA A 573 15.74 31.05 -6.70
CA ALA A 573 16.32 30.96 -5.37
C ALA A 573 15.65 31.93 -4.36
N ASP A 574 15.08 33.02 -4.81
CA ASP A 574 14.36 33.97 -3.94
C ASP A 574 13.00 33.43 -3.45
N ALA A 575 12.50 32.36 -4.06
CA ALA A 575 11.33 31.63 -3.58
C ALA A 575 11.59 30.81 -2.30
N VAL A 576 12.88 30.58 -1.93
CA VAL A 576 13.24 29.84 -0.71
C VAL A 576 13.15 30.78 0.50
N PRO A 577 12.25 30.50 1.48
CA PRO A 577 12.12 31.31 2.70
C PRO A 577 13.35 31.17 3.59
N ARG A 578 13.89 32.28 4.06
CA ARG A 578 15.16 32.31 4.82
C ARG A 578 15.02 31.72 6.23
N GLU A 579 13.88 31.94 6.88
CA GLU A 579 13.64 31.63 8.32
C GLU A 579 12.81 30.37 8.50
N ARG A 580 12.38 29.71 7.42
CA ARG A 580 11.64 28.47 7.49
C ARG A 580 12.58 27.31 7.74
N THR A 581 12.19 26.36 8.61
CA THR A 581 13.06 25.21 8.91
C THR A 581 13.19 24.29 7.71
N PHE A 582 14.32 23.59 7.60
CA PHE A 582 14.49 22.58 6.55
C PHE A 582 13.43 21.48 6.62
N GLN A 583 13.00 21.13 7.82
CA GLN A 583 11.88 20.20 8.03
C GLN A 583 10.58 20.73 7.41
N ASP A 584 10.24 22.00 7.65
CA ASP A 584 9.06 22.64 7.06
C ASP A 584 9.19 22.84 5.53
N LEU A 585 10.41 22.85 5.01
CA LEU A 585 10.71 22.87 3.58
C LEU A 585 10.65 21.47 2.95
N GLY A 586 10.42 20.42 3.74
CA GLY A 586 10.32 19.05 3.28
C GLY A 586 11.67 18.30 3.16
N PHE A 587 12.73 18.80 3.80
CA PHE A 587 14.02 18.11 3.78
C PHE A 587 13.98 16.82 4.60
N SER A 588 14.15 15.70 3.94
CA SER A 588 14.46 14.41 4.59
C SER A 588 15.92 14.40 5.04
N SER A 589 16.27 13.43 5.90
CA SER A 589 17.69 13.26 6.30
C SER A 589 18.61 13.08 5.09
N LEU A 590 18.15 12.41 4.05
CA LEU A 590 18.92 12.20 2.84
C LEU A 590 19.11 13.48 2.02
N ALA A 591 18.06 14.30 1.92
CA ALA A 591 18.12 15.61 1.28
C ALA A 591 19.04 16.58 2.04
N ALA A 592 19.04 16.49 3.38
CA ALA A 592 19.96 17.28 4.22
C ALA A 592 21.42 16.92 4.00
N VAL A 593 21.74 15.61 3.90
CA VAL A 593 23.09 15.14 3.55
C VAL A 593 23.51 15.65 2.16
N GLU A 594 22.63 15.56 1.18
CA GLU A 594 22.89 16.04 -0.17
C GLU A 594 23.17 17.56 -0.19
N LEU A 595 22.39 18.34 0.56
CA LEU A 595 22.63 19.78 0.67
C LEU A 595 24.00 20.07 1.29
N ALA A 596 24.37 19.35 2.37
CA ALA A 596 25.69 19.50 3.01
C ALA A 596 26.83 19.17 2.05
N GLU A 597 26.72 18.13 1.26
CA GLU A 597 27.72 17.74 0.24
C GLU A 597 27.84 18.79 -0.88
N ARG A 598 26.72 19.24 -1.43
CA ARG A 598 26.70 20.25 -2.48
C ARG A 598 27.29 21.59 -2.01
N LEU A 599 26.94 21.99 -0.78
CA LEU A 599 27.52 23.18 -0.15
C LEU A 599 29.03 22.98 0.15
N SER A 600 29.43 21.76 0.55
CA SER A 600 30.85 21.42 0.74
C SER A 600 31.63 21.57 -0.57
N ALA A 601 31.11 21.05 -1.66
CA ALA A 601 31.74 21.18 -2.99
C ALA A 601 31.76 22.62 -3.48
N ALA A 602 30.69 23.38 -3.28
CA ALA A 602 30.61 24.77 -3.73
C ALA A 602 31.45 25.75 -2.88
N THR A 603 31.61 25.50 -1.57
CA THR A 603 32.35 26.36 -0.64
C THR A 603 33.78 25.92 -0.44
N GLY A 604 34.14 24.68 -0.83
CA GLY A 604 35.47 24.09 -0.52
C GLY A 604 35.67 23.77 0.97
N THR A 605 34.61 23.87 1.79
CA THR A 605 34.61 23.60 3.23
C THR A 605 33.89 22.28 3.48
N ARG A 606 34.54 21.32 4.13
CA ARG A 606 33.89 20.06 4.50
C ARG A 606 32.84 20.32 5.57
N LEU A 607 31.61 19.98 5.28
CA LEU A 607 30.47 20.07 6.20
C LEU A 607 30.06 18.67 6.62
N ASP A 608 29.73 18.50 7.90
CA ASP A 608 29.18 17.26 8.40
C ASP A 608 27.71 17.10 7.93
N ALA A 609 27.28 15.86 7.78
CA ALA A 609 25.92 15.54 7.37
C ALA A 609 24.84 16.11 8.33
N THR A 610 25.21 16.35 9.59
CA THR A 610 24.32 16.91 10.63
C THR A 610 24.18 18.42 10.57
N VAL A 611 25.02 19.14 9.81
CA VAL A 611 25.04 20.62 9.78
C VAL A 611 23.65 21.26 9.49
N VAL A 612 22.84 20.59 8.69
CA VAL A 612 21.48 21.06 8.35
C VAL A 612 20.52 20.93 9.54
N PHE A 613 20.75 19.96 10.42
CA PHE A 613 19.98 19.77 11.65
C PHE A 613 20.45 20.72 12.77
N ASP A 614 21.76 20.93 12.87
CA ASP A 614 22.35 21.84 13.85
C ASP A 614 22.02 23.31 13.52
N HIS A 615 21.81 23.61 12.25
CA HIS A 615 21.44 24.94 11.73
C HIS A 615 20.13 24.86 10.93
N PRO A 616 18.98 24.74 11.58
CA PRO A 616 17.74 24.24 10.98
C PRO A 616 17.04 25.20 9.99
N THR A 617 17.63 26.35 9.67
CA THR A 617 17.07 27.29 8.66
C THR A 617 18.12 27.72 7.65
N PRO A 618 17.75 28.11 6.44
CA PRO A 618 18.69 28.67 5.45
C PRO A 618 19.51 29.84 5.98
N ALA A 619 18.91 30.72 6.80
CA ALA A 619 19.61 31.84 7.42
C ALA A 619 20.63 31.39 8.49
N ALA A 620 20.27 30.43 9.33
CA ALA A 620 21.17 29.86 10.35
C ALA A 620 22.36 29.15 9.68
N LEU A 621 22.10 28.33 8.65
CA LEU A 621 23.14 27.64 7.89
C LEU A 621 24.06 28.62 7.16
N THR A 622 23.52 29.67 6.54
CA THR A 622 24.31 30.75 5.93
C THR A 622 25.24 31.44 6.96
N THR A 623 24.73 31.70 8.16
CA THR A 623 25.50 32.33 9.25
C THR A 623 26.62 31.42 9.74
N HIS A 624 26.35 30.11 9.84
CA HIS A 624 27.38 29.10 10.19
C HIS A 624 28.50 29.08 9.14
N LEU A 625 28.16 28.96 7.88
CA LEU A 625 29.12 28.95 6.77
C LEU A 625 29.96 30.22 6.70
N ALA A 626 29.37 31.36 7.01
CA ALA A 626 30.07 32.65 7.01
C ALA A 626 31.09 32.80 8.17
N ARG A 627 30.93 32.08 9.28
CA ARG A 627 31.84 32.12 10.43
C ARG A 627 33.12 31.31 10.22
N GLY A 628 33.19 30.44 9.22
CA GLY A 628 34.26 29.50 8.99
C GLY A 628 34.38 28.46 10.12
N THR A 629 34.83 27.27 9.81
CA THR A 629 35.04 26.18 10.80
C THR A 629 36.22 26.49 11.70
N GLY A 630 36.01 27.33 12.72
CA GLY A 630 36.91 27.42 13.86
C GLY A 630 36.46 26.41 14.91
N ASP A 631 37.40 25.58 15.41
CA ASP A 631 37.20 24.65 16.51
C ASP A 631 36.35 25.25 17.62
N HIS A 632 35.14 24.71 17.80
CA HIS A 632 34.34 24.98 18.98
C HIS A 632 33.98 23.65 19.64
N ALA A 633 34.44 23.54 20.88
CA ALA A 633 33.91 22.61 21.89
C ALA A 633 32.40 22.83 22.05
N PRO A 634 31.64 21.79 22.37
CA PRO A 634 30.22 21.92 22.55
C PRO A 634 29.90 22.86 23.70
N ASP A 635 29.23 23.95 23.43
CA ASP A 635 28.52 24.73 24.44
C ASP A 635 27.38 23.90 24.99
N ASP A 636 27.40 23.71 26.31
CA ASP A 636 26.29 23.12 27.07
C ASP A 636 25.02 23.99 26.90
N ASP A 637 24.11 23.55 26.04
CA ASP A 637 22.77 24.11 25.97
C ASP A 637 21.90 23.47 27.07
N PRO A 638 21.28 24.26 27.96
CA PRO A 638 20.44 23.72 29.01
C PRO A 638 19.15 23.18 28.35
N GLY A 639 18.98 21.86 28.47
CA GLY A 639 17.93 21.06 27.89
C GLY A 639 16.53 21.70 27.95
N HIS A 640 15.88 21.72 26.81
CA HIS A 640 14.43 21.79 26.75
C HIS A 640 13.89 20.43 27.20
N GLY A 641 13.32 20.42 28.39
CA GLY A 641 12.53 19.32 28.90
C GLY A 641 11.31 19.10 27.98
N PRO A 642 10.78 17.88 27.92
CA PRO A 642 9.60 17.61 27.13
C PRO A 642 8.44 18.46 27.63
N ASP A 643 7.84 19.23 26.73
CA ASP A 643 6.60 19.96 27.00
C ASP A 643 5.53 18.94 27.41
N ASP A 644 5.05 19.10 28.65
CA ASP A 644 3.86 18.43 29.16
C ASP A 644 2.64 18.83 28.31
N ALA A 645 2.33 18.02 27.32
CA ALA A 645 1.02 18.06 26.70
C ALA A 645 -0.03 17.62 27.74
N PRO A 646 -1.13 18.39 27.94
CA PRO A 646 -2.15 18.04 28.92
C PRO A 646 -2.73 16.68 28.59
N GLY A 647 -2.61 15.73 29.52
CA GLY A 647 -3.20 14.42 29.44
C GLY A 647 -4.71 14.51 29.17
N ARG A 648 -5.10 14.09 27.98
CA ARG A 648 -6.47 13.64 27.78
C ARG A 648 -6.55 12.25 28.39
N ASP A 649 -7.29 12.13 29.47
CA ASP A 649 -7.79 10.87 29.97
C ASP A 649 -8.58 10.16 28.85
N ALA A 650 -7.88 9.42 28.03
CA ALA A 650 -8.48 8.38 27.23
C ALA A 650 -8.93 7.31 28.23
N HIS A 651 -10.20 7.29 28.55
CA HIS A 651 -10.82 6.09 29.08
C HIS A 651 -10.69 5.00 28.01
N ALA A 652 -9.53 4.35 27.97
CA ALA A 652 -9.39 3.07 27.35
C ALA A 652 -10.41 2.15 28.04
N ARG A 653 -11.52 1.85 27.36
CA ARG A 653 -12.30 0.68 27.69
C ARG A 653 -11.32 -0.48 27.58
N ALA A 654 -10.92 -1.02 28.73
CA ALA A 654 -10.23 -2.30 28.78
C ALA A 654 -11.15 -3.33 28.11
N VAL A 655 -10.85 -3.66 26.86
CA VAL A 655 -11.29 -4.91 26.28
C VAL A 655 -10.67 -5.97 27.17
N PRO A 656 -11.42 -6.99 27.66
CA PRO A 656 -10.83 -8.08 28.39
C PRO A 656 -9.72 -8.67 27.52
N HIS A 657 -8.47 -8.46 27.92
CA HIS A 657 -7.34 -9.15 27.32
C HIS A 657 -7.55 -10.64 27.59
N PRO A 658 -7.41 -11.51 26.59
CA PRO A 658 -7.24 -12.95 26.83
C PRO A 658 -5.79 -13.19 27.32
N ASP A 659 -5.40 -12.53 28.39
CA ASP A 659 -4.05 -12.57 28.95
C ASP A 659 -3.77 -13.85 29.76
N ASP A 660 -4.70 -14.79 29.82
CA ASP A 660 -4.55 -16.01 30.60
C ASP A 660 -3.93 -17.19 29.82
N ASP A 661 -3.72 -17.05 28.48
CA ASP A 661 -3.13 -18.11 27.65
C ASP A 661 -1.96 -17.57 26.80
N PRO A 662 -0.73 -17.61 27.30
CA PRO A 662 0.43 -17.09 26.59
C PRO A 662 0.76 -17.93 25.35
N VAL A 663 1.07 -17.26 24.25
CA VAL A 663 1.65 -17.92 23.07
C VAL A 663 3.09 -18.33 23.41
N VAL A 664 3.44 -19.56 23.11
CA VAL A 664 4.75 -20.14 23.43
C VAL A 664 5.50 -20.53 22.16
N ILE A 665 6.81 -20.37 22.19
CA ILE A 665 7.71 -20.92 21.17
C ILE A 665 8.02 -22.36 21.58
N VAL A 666 7.76 -23.31 20.71
CA VAL A 666 7.95 -24.74 20.94
C VAL A 666 9.09 -25.35 20.15
N GLY A 667 9.56 -24.68 19.09
CA GLY A 667 10.71 -25.09 18.30
C GLY A 667 11.35 -23.91 17.59
N MET A 668 12.59 -24.05 17.19
CA MET A 668 13.38 -23.03 16.51
C MET A 668 14.33 -23.66 15.49
N GLY A 669 14.40 -23.06 14.30
CA GLY A 669 15.40 -23.39 13.28
C GLY A 669 16.10 -22.14 12.78
N CYS A 670 17.37 -22.22 12.41
CA CYS A 670 18.09 -21.06 11.88
C CYS A 670 19.30 -21.41 11.00
N ARG A 671 19.67 -20.44 10.15
CA ARG A 671 20.95 -20.36 9.42
C ARG A 671 21.47 -18.94 9.56
N TYR A 672 22.68 -18.76 10.13
CA TYR A 672 23.31 -17.47 10.28
C TYR A 672 24.80 -17.51 9.89
N PRO A 673 25.45 -16.35 9.68
CA PRO A 673 26.87 -16.27 9.37
C PRO A 673 27.75 -16.96 10.41
N GLY A 674 28.93 -17.42 9.97
CA GLY A 674 29.86 -18.15 10.84
C GLY A 674 29.59 -19.64 10.92
N GLY A 675 28.79 -20.17 9.99
CA GLY A 675 28.44 -21.59 9.91
C GLY A 675 27.40 -22.03 10.92
N VAL A 676 26.64 -21.10 11.47
CA VAL A 676 25.55 -21.38 12.41
C VAL A 676 24.40 -22.06 11.69
N ALA A 677 24.08 -23.27 12.10
CA ALA A 677 23.02 -24.11 11.53
C ALA A 677 21.98 -24.56 12.57
N SER A 678 22.11 -24.12 13.82
CA SER A 678 21.17 -24.45 14.90
C SER A 678 21.09 -23.33 15.94
N PRO A 679 20.01 -23.27 16.75
CA PRO A 679 19.90 -22.32 17.86
C PRO A 679 21.04 -22.49 18.89
N ALA A 680 21.50 -23.72 19.12
CA ALA A 680 22.61 -24.01 20.04
C ALA A 680 23.93 -23.39 19.55
N GLU A 681 24.24 -23.52 18.27
CA GLU A 681 25.43 -22.91 17.67
C GLU A 681 25.34 -21.38 17.67
N LEU A 682 24.14 -20.80 17.45
CA LEU A 682 23.94 -19.38 17.60
C LEU A 682 24.27 -18.89 19.01
N TRP A 683 23.84 -19.66 20.03
CA TRP A 683 24.19 -19.38 21.42
C TRP A 683 25.71 -19.43 21.65
N GLU A 684 26.40 -20.42 21.11
CA GLU A 684 27.86 -20.55 21.23
C GLU A 684 28.60 -19.36 20.58
N VAL A 685 28.11 -18.86 19.43
CA VAL A 685 28.67 -17.67 18.81
C VAL A 685 28.52 -16.46 19.71
N ALA A 686 27.32 -16.28 20.28
CA ALA A 686 27.01 -15.16 21.17
C ALA A 686 27.79 -15.22 22.48
N GLU A 687 27.83 -16.39 23.12
CA GLU A 687 28.55 -16.62 24.40
C GLU A 687 30.06 -16.41 24.23
N ALA A 688 30.61 -16.86 23.12
CA ALA A 688 32.04 -16.70 22.82
C ALA A 688 32.42 -15.31 22.32
N GLY A 689 31.43 -14.43 22.02
CA GLY A 689 31.65 -13.11 21.44
C GLY A 689 32.41 -13.17 20.12
N ARG A 690 32.08 -14.17 19.26
CA ARG A 690 32.78 -14.34 17.97
C ARG A 690 32.33 -13.33 16.96
N ASP A 691 33.28 -12.66 16.29
CA ASP A 691 33.03 -11.92 15.09
C ASP A 691 32.92 -12.91 13.91
N VAL A 692 31.77 -12.93 13.25
CA VAL A 692 31.44 -13.83 12.14
C VAL A 692 31.35 -13.10 10.79
N ILE A 693 31.72 -11.84 10.77
CA ILE A 693 31.84 -11.07 9.52
C ILE A 693 32.94 -11.69 8.64
N SER A 694 32.67 -11.78 7.38
CA SER A 694 33.57 -12.43 6.39
C SER A 694 33.70 -11.58 5.12
N PRO A 695 34.72 -11.81 4.29
CA PRO A 695 34.80 -11.24 2.95
C PRO A 695 33.58 -11.62 2.08
N PHE A 696 33.37 -10.86 1.04
CA PHE A 696 32.33 -11.14 0.05
C PHE A 696 32.42 -12.57 -0.49
N PRO A 697 31.27 -13.23 -0.72
CA PRO A 697 31.23 -14.61 -1.20
C PRO A 697 31.78 -14.72 -2.61
N THR A 698 32.47 -15.83 -2.91
CA THR A 698 33.09 -16.13 -4.22
C THR A 698 32.26 -17.12 -5.06
N ASP A 699 31.20 -17.66 -4.48
CA ASP A 699 30.33 -18.71 -5.06
C ASP A 699 29.06 -18.17 -5.73
N ARG A 700 28.87 -16.83 -5.80
CA ARG A 700 27.66 -16.20 -6.34
C ARG A 700 27.86 -15.49 -7.68
N GLY A 701 29.04 -15.65 -8.30
CA GLY A 701 29.33 -15.04 -9.57
C GLY A 701 29.46 -13.51 -9.55
N TRP A 702 29.66 -12.90 -8.35
CA TRP A 702 29.89 -11.46 -8.25
C TRP A 702 31.26 -11.09 -8.78
N ASP A 703 31.37 -10.07 -9.62
CA ASP A 703 32.65 -9.50 -10.04
C ASP A 703 33.24 -8.63 -8.92
N LEU A 704 33.95 -9.29 -7.98
CA LEU A 704 34.46 -8.65 -6.78
C LEU A 704 35.53 -7.57 -7.06
N GLU A 705 36.25 -7.68 -8.20
CA GLU A 705 37.23 -6.67 -8.59
C GLU A 705 36.57 -5.40 -9.11
N ALA A 706 35.52 -5.55 -9.93
CA ALA A 706 34.75 -4.42 -10.45
C ALA A 706 33.83 -3.80 -9.41
N LEU A 707 33.38 -4.59 -8.42
CA LEU A 707 32.42 -4.16 -7.40
C LEU A 707 33.01 -3.19 -6.38
N TYR A 708 34.32 -3.32 -6.04
CA TYR A 708 34.93 -2.50 -4.99
C TYR A 708 35.60 -1.25 -5.53
N ASP A 709 35.26 -0.10 -4.93
CA ASP A 709 36.04 1.13 -5.07
C ASP A 709 36.02 1.89 -3.73
N PRO A 710 37.18 2.43 -3.25
CA PRO A 710 37.21 3.20 -2.04
C PRO A 710 36.49 4.56 -2.15
N ASP A 711 36.25 5.04 -3.36
CA ASP A 711 35.47 6.23 -3.63
C ASP A 711 33.96 5.89 -3.56
N PRO A 712 33.23 6.36 -2.52
CA PRO A 712 31.80 6.08 -2.37
C PRO A 712 30.94 6.72 -3.48
N ASP A 713 31.49 7.65 -4.25
CA ASP A 713 30.77 8.36 -5.30
C ASP A 713 30.88 7.68 -6.67
N ARG A 714 31.73 6.65 -6.81
CA ARG A 714 31.83 5.89 -8.04
C ARG A 714 30.57 5.07 -8.30
N PRO A 715 29.85 5.29 -9.41
CA PRO A 715 28.63 4.57 -9.72
C PRO A 715 28.84 3.06 -9.89
N GLY A 716 27.91 2.26 -9.35
CA GLY A 716 27.93 0.80 -9.51
C GLY A 716 28.91 0.06 -8.62
N THR A 717 29.57 0.74 -7.67
CA THR A 717 30.55 0.14 -6.76
C THR A 717 30.14 0.29 -5.30
N THR A 718 30.84 -0.42 -4.42
CA THR A 718 30.75 -0.27 -2.95
C THR A 718 32.15 -0.08 -2.36
N TYR A 719 32.25 0.69 -1.28
CA TYR A 719 33.51 0.90 -0.53
C TYR A 719 33.70 -0.13 0.60
N VAL A 720 32.81 -1.14 0.67
CA VAL A 720 32.88 -2.22 1.67
C VAL A 720 33.27 -3.54 0.99
N ARG A 721 33.98 -4.41 1.67
CA ARG A 721 34.42 -5.73 1.20
C ARG A 721 33.98 -6.89 2.06
N GLU A 722 33.35 -6.62 3.19
CA GLU A 722 32.99 -7.58 4.22
C GLU A 722 31.51 -7.44 4.62
N GLY A 723 30.92 -8.53 5.11
CA GLY A 723 29.58 -8.57 5.61
C GLY A 723 29.30 -9.92 6.29
N GLY A 724 28.09 -10.11 6.77
CA GLY A 724 27.66 -11.39 7.35
C GLY A 724 27.07 -12.29 6.27
N PHE A 725 27.83 -13.27 5.78
CA PHE A 725 27.39 -14.15 4.70
C PHE A 725 27.15 -15.58 5.15
N LEU A 726 26.14 -16.21 4.57
CA LEU A 726 25.87 -17.63 4.75
C LEU A 726 26.82 -18.44 3.85
N THR A 727 27.45 -19.46 4.45
CA THR A 727 28.20 -20.46 3.70
C THR A 727 27.21 -21.45 3.07
N GLY A 728 27.32 -21.70 1.75
CA GLY A 728 26.44 -22.62 1.06
C GLY A 728 25.00 -22.10 0.90
N ALA A 729 24.80 -20.78 0.82
CA ALA A 729 23.46 -20.19 0.64
C ALA A 729 22.72 -20.67 -0.61
N GLY A 730 23.46 -21.22 -1.59
CA GLY A 730 22.91 -21.85 -2.80
C GLY A 730 22.55 -23.32 -2.64
N ASP A 731 23.02 -23.98 -1.58
CA ASP A 731 22.81 -25.40 -1.33
C ASP A 731 21.35 -25.66 -0.95
N PHE A 732 20.79 -26.76 -1.46
CA PHE A 732 19.39 -27.11 -1.19
C PHE A 732 19.15 -28.58 -1.52
N ASP A 733 18.54 -29.30 -0.60
CA ASP A 733 18.12 -30.69 -0.85
C ASP A 733 16.73 -30.73 -1.55
N ALA A 734 16.73 -30.39 -2.84
CA ALA A 734 15.52 -30.39 -3.64
C ALA A 734 14.84 -31.77 -3.70
N GLY A 735 15.64 -32.85 -3.68
CA GLY A 735 15.13 -34.21 -3.74
C GLY A 735 14.33 -34.59 -2.50
N PHE A 736 14.72 -34.11 -1.33
CA PHE A 736 14.01 -34.31 -0.09
C PHE A 736 12.57 -33.74 -0.12
N PHE A 737 12.40 -32.56 -0.72
CA PHE A 737 11.12 -31.91 -0.89
C PHE A 737 10.37 -32.29 -2.16
N GLY A 738 10.87 -33.25 -2.96
CA GLY A 738 10.25 -33.66 -4.22
C GLY A 738 10.29 -32.60 -5.32
N ILE A 739 11.21 -31.63 -5.21
CA ILE A 739 11.35 -30.51 -6.15
C ILE A 739 12.30 -30.91 -7.30
N GLY A 740 11.87 -30.69 -8.54
CA GLY A 740 12.66 -30.99 -9.73
C GLY A 740 13.90 -30.08 -9.87
N PRO A 741 14.99 -30.55 -10.49
CA PRO A 741 16.23 -29.77 -10.61
C PRO A 741 16.05 -28.39 -11.28
N SER A 742 15.23 -28.29 -12.30
CA SER A 742 14.96 -27.02 -13.01
C SER A 742 14.18 -26.04 -12.15
N GLU A 743 13.21 -26.52 -11.37
CA GLU A 743 12.48 -25.71 -10.42
C GLU A 743 13.40 -25.25 -9.29
N ALA A 744 14.18 -26.16 -8.72
CA ALA A 744 15.15 -25.84 -7.67
C ALA A 744 16.13 -24.75 -8.11
N LEU A 745 16.62 -24.80 -9.35
CA LEU A 745 17.51 -23.78 -9.92
C LEU A 745 16.84 -22.41 -10.02
N ALA A 746 15.54 -22.37 -10.37
CA ALA A 746 14.77 -21.15 -10.49
C ALA A 746 14.39 -20.52 -9.14
N MET A 747 14.36 -21.32 -8.07
CA MET A 747 13.95 -20.84 -6.74
C MET A 747 14.96 -19.84 -6.19
N ASP A 748 14.42 -18.70 -5.68
CA ASP A 748 15.20 -17.77 -4.87
C ASP A 748 15.84 -18.51 -3.69
N PRO A 749 17.12 -18.28 -3.35
CA PRO A 749 17.76 -18.92 -2.22
C PRO A 749 17.00 -18.74 -0.89
N GLN A 750 16.29 -17.63 -0.71
CA GLN A 750 15.46 -17.41 0.48
C GLN A 750 14.30 -18.42 0.56
N GLN A 751 13.64 -18.75 -0.56
CA GLN A 751 12.59 -19.77 -0.58
C GLN A 751 13.13 -21.15 -0.20
N ARG A 752 14.33 -21.52 -0.68
CA ARG A 752 14.99 -22.81 -0.36
C ARG A 752 15.27 -22.93 1.12
N LEU A 753 15.93 -21.92 1.69
CA LEU A 753 16.35 -21.93 3.09
C LEU A 753 15.17 -21.80 4.06
N VAL A 754 14.14 -21.02 3.74
CA VAL A 754 12.92 -20.96 4.58
C VAL A 754 12.25 -22.32 4.65
N LEU A 755 12.23 -23.08 3.54
CA LEU A 755 11.61 -24.41 3.50
C LEU A 755 12.38 -25.40 4.38
N GLU A 756 13.72 -25.46 4.29
CA GLU A 756 14.57 -26.32 5.13
C GLU A 756 14.46 -25.93 6.62
N VAL A 757 14.59 -24.64 6.94
CA VAL A 757 14.57 -24.15 8.31
C VAL A 757 13.19 -24.30 8.96
N ALA A 758 12.11 -24.19 8.19
CA ALA A 758 10.76 -24.47 8.67
C ALA A 758 10.58 -25.95 9.05
N TRP A 759 11.13 -26.86 8.24
CA TRP A 759 11.17 -28.29 8.57
C TRP A 759 11.93 -28.56 9.88
N GLU A 760 13.14 -28.01 9.99
CA GLU A 760 14.00 -28.16 11.19
C GLU A 760 13.37 -27.58 12.45
N ALA A 761 12.65 -26.46 12.35
CA ALA A 761 11.94 -25.88 13.49
C ALA A 761 10.82 -26.81 14.02
N LEU A 762 10.14 -27.54 13.12
CA LEU A 762 9.16 -28.55 13.50
C LEU A 762 9.83 -29.78 14.15
N GLU A 763 10.97 -30.23 13.62
CA GLU A 763 11.74 -31.33 14.24
C GLU A 763 12.24 -30.92 15.63
N ASP A 764 12.75 -29.70 15.82
CA ASP A 764 13.17 -29.17 17.13
C ASP A 764 12.00 -29.09 18.12
N ALA A 765 10.78 -28.76 17.62
CA ALA A 765 9.54 -28.83 18.41
C ALA A 765 9.10 -30.26 18.77
N GLY A 766 9.75 -31.30 18.20
CA GLY A 766 9.34 -32.70 18.35
C GLY A 766 8.03 -33.01 17.58
N VAL A 767 7.69 -32.21 16.56
CA VAL A 767 6.50 -32.38 15.72
C VAL A 767 6.93 -33.05 14.41
N ASP A 768 6.30 -34.18 14.07
CA ASP A 768 6.45 -34.79 12.75
C ASP A 768 5.82 -33.85 11.68
N PRO A 769 6.60 -33.25 10.78
CA PRO A 769 6.05 -32.34 9.78
C PRO A 769 4.95 -32.93 8.92
N HIS A 770 5.01 -34.23 8.62
CA HIS A 770 4.01 -34.93 7.84
C HIS A 770 2.65 -35.06 8.57
N SER A 771 2.65 -35.01 9.92
CA SER A 771 1.44 -35.07 10.72
C SER A 771 0.58 -33.81 10.62
N LEU A 772 1.14 -32.71 10.08
CA LEU A 772 0.46 -31.43 9.95
C LEU A 772 -0.32 -31.28 8.63
N ALA A 773 -0.21 -32.23 7.71
CA ALA A 773 -0.97 -32.18 6.46
C ALA A 773 -2.48 -32.08 6.71
N GLY A 774 -3.15 -31.10 6.07
CA GLY A 774 -4.57 -30.81 6.26
C GLY A 774 -4.88 -30.01 7.54
N SER A 775 -3.86 -29.61 8.32
CA SER A 775 -4.07 -28.81 9.54
C SER A 775 -4.20 -27.32 9.24
N SER A 776 -4.83 -26.58 10.18
CA SER A 776 -4.90 -25.10 10.14
C SER A 776 -3.58 -24.43 10.57
N THR A 777 -2.43 -25.06 10.36
CA THR A 777 -1.13 -24.49 10.65
C THR A 777 -0.83 -23.34 9.70
N GLY A 778 -0.50 -22.16 10.26
CA GLY A 778 -0.19 -20.94 9.49
C GLY A 778 1.29 -20.78 9.19
N VAL A 779 1.63 -19.99 8.19
CA VAL A 779 3.00 -19.63 7.79
C VAL A 779 3.10 -18.14 7.60
N PHE A 780 3.90 -17.45 8.42
CA PHE A 780 4.12 -16.00 8.34
C PHE A 780 5.60 -15.71 8.17
N VAL A 781 6.01 -15.17 7.04
CA VAL A 781 7.43 -14.97 6.72
C VAL A 781 7.70 -13.51 6.36
N GLY A 782 8.64 -12.91 7.10
CA GLY A 782 9.23 -11.63 6.74
C GLY A 782 10.25 -11.81 5.63
N MET A 783 10.01 -11.19 4.47
CA MET A 783 10.90 -11.35 3.32
C MET A 783 11.11 -10.04 2.59
N TYR A 784 12.30 -9.93 2.04
CA TYR A 784 12.71 -8.87 1.16
C TYR A 784 12.73 -9.38 -0.29
N GLY A 785 12.10 -8.68 -1.21
CA GLY A 785 12.10 -9.05 -2.62
C GLY A 785 13.45 -8.74 -3.28
N TRP A 786 14.11 -9.73 -3.85
CA TRP A 786 15.38 -9.59 -4.57
C TRP A 786 15.26 -10.04 -6.02
N ASP A 787 16.14 -9.50 -6.87
CA ASP A 787 16.31 -9.98 -8.23
C ASP A 787 17.14 -11.27 -8.18
N SER A 788 16.51 -12.42 -8.36
CA SER A 788 17.28 -13.66 -8.61
C SER A 788 17.96 -13.57 -9.97
N SER A 789 19.25 -13.93 -10.03
CA SER A 789 20.06 -13.82 -11.24
C SER A 789 19.72 -14.86 -12.32
N GLU A 790 18.98 -15.92 -12.00
CA GLU A 790 18.72 -17.03 -12.91
C GLU A 790 17.25 -17.14 -13.30
N SER A 791 16.99 -16.89 -14.58
CA SER A 791 15.66 -17.08 -15.19
C SER A 791 15.60 -18.44 -15.86
N VAL A 792 14.88 -19.39 -15.26
CA VAL A 792 14.59 -20.70 -15.86
C VAL A 792 13.19 -20.66 -16.47
N GLU A 793 13.09 -20.97 -17.76
CA GLU A 793 11.81 -21.02 -18.47
C GLU A 793 10.80 -21.93 -17.75
N GLY A 794 9.58 -21.47 -17.59
CA GLY A 794 8.48 -22.16 -16.90
C GLY A 794 8.44 -21.98 -15.38
N TYR A 795 9.53 -21.55 -14.73
CA TYR A 795 9.60 -21.39 -13.26
C TYR A 795 9.93 -19.97 -12.77
N ARG A 796 10.10 -19.02 -13.69
CA ARG A 796 10.48 -17.64 -13.36
C ARG A 796 9.58 -17.01 -12.30
N ILE A 797 8.27 -17.15 -12.44
CA ILE A 797 7.30 -16.55 -11.51
C ILE A 797 7.34 -17.25 -10.16
N THR A 798 7.20 -18.58 -10.13
CA THR A 798 7.15 -19.33 -8.87
C THR A 798 8.48 -19.33 -8.13
N GLY A 799 9.59 -19.15 -8.85
CA GLY A 799 10.92 -19.04 -8.27
C GLY A 799 11.22 -17.68 -7.63
N GLY A 800 10.67 -16.58 -8.17
CA GLY A 800 11.03 -15.20 -7.75
C GLY A 800 10.03 -14.49 -6.86
N LEU A 801 8.74 -14.89 -6.82
CA LEU A 801 7.73 -14.21 -6.02
C LEU A 801 7.89 -14.48 -4.52
N SER A 802 7.90 -13.41 -3.71
CA SER A 802 7.97 -13.52 -2.24
C SER A 802 6.72 -14.19 -1.65
N SER A 803 5.55 -14.01 -2.24
CA SER A 803 4.32 -14.72 -1.83
C SER A 803 4.42 -16.24 -1.92
N VAL A 804 5.25 -16.73 -2.84
CA VAL A 804 5.47 -18.17 -3.01
C VAL A 804 6.33 -18.75 -1.89
N ALA A 805 7.14 -17.97 -1.19
CA ALA A 805 7.96 -18.48 -0.10
C ALA A 805 7.12 -19.06 1.04
N SER A 806 6.15 -18.29 1.56
CA SER A 806 5.21 -18.80 2.57
C SER A 806 4.28 -19.87 2.00
N GLY A 807 3.79 -19.69 0.78
CA GLY A 807 2.94 -20.65 0.09
C GLY A 807 3.65 -21.98 -0.20
N ARG A 808 4.95 -21.96 -0.53
CA ARG A 808 5.74 -23.18 -0.80
C ARG A 808 5.94 -24.01 0.46
N VAL A 809 6.14 -23.38 1.62
CA VAL A 809 6.19 -24.09 2.90
C VAL A 809 4.84 -24.74 3.17
N ALA A 810 3.75 -24.00 3.01
CA ALA A 810 2.40 -24.54 3.19
C ALA A 810 2.12 -25.70 2.20
N TYR A 811 2.48 -25.56 0.93
CA TYR A 811 2.33 -26.61 -0.07
C TYR A 811 3.14 -27.86 0.26
N ALA A 812 4.44 -27.71 0.57
CA ALA A 812 5.33 -28.84 0.80
C ALA A 812 4.93 -29.65 2.04
N LEU A 813 4.41 -28.98 3.07
CA LEU A 813 3.97 -29.60 4.32
C LEU A 813 2.46 -29.91 4.37
N GLY A 814 1.71 -29.51 3.35
CA GLY A 814 0.27 -29.71 3.26
C GLY A 814 -0.54 -28.87 4.25
N LEU A 815 -0.06 -27.68 4.63
CA LEU A 815 -0.69 -26.81 5.63
C LEU A 815 -1.83 -26.01 5.02
N GLU A 816 -2.97 -25.92 5.70
CA GLU A 816 -4.16 -25.22 5.20
C GLU A 816 -4.46 -23.90 5.95
N GLY A 817 -3.62 -23.50 6.91
CA GLY A 817 -3.70 -22.20 7.56
C GLY A 817 -3.24 -21.03 6.65
N PRO A 818 -3.38 -19.77 7.09
CA PRO A 818 -2.89 -18.60 6.34
C PRO A 818 -1.41 -18.70 6.00
N ALA A 819 -1.03 -18.45 4.74
CA ALA A 819 0.36 -18.36 4.32
C ALA A 819 0.63 -16.93 3.79
N VAL A 820 1.37 -16.13 4.56
CA VAL A 820 1.52 -14.69 4.35
C VAL A 820 2.99 -14.29 4.33
N SER A 821 3.42 -13.66 3.26
CA SER A 821 4.70 -12.95 3.23
C SER A 821 4.47 -11.47 3.51
N VAL A 822 5.29 -10.89 4.41
CA VAL A 822 5.15 -9.51 4.86
C VAL A 822 6.46 -8.76 4.70
N ASP A 823 6.37 -7.50 4.29
CA ASP A 823 7.51 -6.60 4.18
C ASP A 823 7.26 -5.30 4.96
N THR A 824 8.04 -5.12 6.02
CA THR A 824 8.15 -3.90 6.81
C THR A 824 9.62 -3.48 6.96
N ALA A 825 10.44 -3.83 5.96
CA ALA A 825 11.89 -3.69 5.96
C ALA A 825 12.54 -4.46 7.13
N CYS A 826 13.45 -3.85 7.90
CA CYS A 826 14.20 -4.51 8.97
C CYS A 826 13.33 -5.14 10.09
N SER A 827 12.09 -4.71 10.25
CA SER A 827 11.16 -5.25 11.27
C SER A 827 10.34 -6.46 10.79
N SER A 828 10.46 -6.87 9.53
CA SER A 828 9.56 -7.84 8.88
C SER A 828 9.40 -9.14 9.66
N SER A 829 10.49 -9.74 10.15
CA SER A 829 10.44 -11.01 10.87
C SER A 829 9.71 -10.91 12.22
N LEU A 830 9.91 -9.83 12.98
CA LEU A 830 9.16 -9.60 14.22
C LEU A 830 7.69 -9.25 13.96
N VAL A 831 7.38 -8.56 12.87
CA VAL A 831 6.00 -8.33 12.44
C VAL A 831 5.34 -9.64 12.00
N ALA A 832 6.06 -10.53 11.33
CA ALA A 832 5.57 -11.87 11.01
C ALA A 832 5.22 -12.66 12.30
N VAL A 833 6.08 -12.66 13.31
CA VAL A 833 5.79 -13.26 14.63
C VAL A 833 4.59 -12.61 15.30
N HIS A 834 4.46 -11.27 15.22
CA HIS A 834 3.30 -10.56 15.77
C HIS A 834 1.98 -10.99 15.09
N LEU A 835 1.96 -11.07 13.75
CA LEU A 835 0.79 -11.54 13.00
C LEU A 835 0.46 -13.01 13.32
N ALA A 836 1.47 -13.86 13.48
CA ALA A 836 1.33 -15.25 13.90
C ALA A 836 0.67 -15.35 15.30
N CYS A 837 1.14 -14.57 16.29
CA CYS A 837 0.52 -14.50 17.60
C CYS A 837 -0.95 -14.04 17.55
N ARG A 838 -1.27 -13.11 16.65
CA ARG A 838 -2.66 -12.68 16.44
C ARG A 838 -3.52 -13.77 15.84
N SER A 839 -3.01 -14.50 14.85
CA SER A 839 -3.70 -15.62 14.21
C SER A 839 -4.03 -16.72 15.23
N LEU A 840 -3.08 -17.07 16.12
CA LEU A 840 -3.29 -18.01 17.23
C LEU A 840 -4.36 -17.50 18.20
N ARG A 841 -4.26 -16.25 18.68
CA ARG A 841 -5.22 -15.67 19.65
C ARG A 841 -6.63 -15.52 19.10
N SER A 842 -6.76 -15.31 17.80
CA SER A 842 -8.07 -15.23 17.14
C SER A 842 -8.69 -16.60 16.83
N GLY A 843 -7.99 -17.70 17.12
CA GLY A 843 -8.41 -19.06 16.77
C GLY A 843 -8.46 -19.30 15.25
N GLU A 844 -7.66 -18.54 14.50
CA GLU A 844 -7.51 -18.74 13.06
C GLU A 844 -6.58 -19.91 12.75
N THR A 845 -5.59 -20.10 13.59
CA THR A 845 -4.62 -21.19 13.53
C THR A 845 -4.43 -21.79 14.92
N ASP A 846 -4.01 -23.08 14.96
CA ASP A 846 -3.65 -23.80 16.20
C ASP A 846 -2.14 -23.88 16.40
N LEU A 847 -1.37 -23.83 15.31
CA LEU A 847 0.08 -23.80 15.24
C LEU A 847 0.50 -22.82 14.15
N VAL A 848 1.64 -22.17 14.30
CA VAL A 848 2.19 -21.31 13.26
C VAL A 848 3.69 -21.43 13.14
N LEU A 849 4.19 -21.37 11.91
CA LEU A 849 5.58 -21.15 11.57
C LEU A 849 5.77 -19.67 11.28
N ALA A 850 6.62 -19.01 12.06
CA ALA A 850 6.83 -17.56 11.90
C ALA A 850 8.32 -17.23 11.91
N GLY A 851 8.74 -16.34 10.98
CA GLY A 851 10.15 -15.97 10.92
C GLY A 851 10.48 -15.02 9.81
N GLY A 852 11.71 -15.07 9.33
CA GLY A 852 12.15 -14.24 8.20
C GLY A 852 13.42 -14.74 7.56
N ALA A 853 13.64 -14.29 6.33
CA ALA A 853 14.81 -14.64 5.54
C ALA A 853 15.37 -13.41 4.81
N THR A 854 16.70 -13.36 4.75
CA THR A 854 17.44 -12.47 3.87
C THR A 854 18.64 -13.20 3.32
N VAL A 855 18.70 -13.38 2.01
CA VAL A 855 19.87 -13.90 1.27
C VAL A 855 20.10 -13.02 0.06
N MET A 856 21.35 -12.60 -0.15
CA MET A 856 21.72 -11.68 -1.22
C MET A 856 22.22 -12.46 -2.44
N ALA A 857 21.34 -12.72 -3.41
CA ALA A 857 21.75 -13.34 -4.67
C ALA A 857 22.66 -12.41 -5.50
N THR A 858 22.48 -11.11 -5.40
CA THR A 858 23.26 -10.08 -6.10
C THR A 858 23.89 -9.08 -5.10
N PRO A 859 24.97 -8.36 -5.46
CA PRO A 859 25.60 -7.38 -4.58
C PRO A 859 24.87 -6.03 -4.54
N ARG A 860 23.70 -5.93 -5.13
CA ARG A 860 22.96 -4.69 -5.36
C ARG A 860 22.76 -3.87 -4.09
N VAL A 861 22.41 -4.48 -2.97
CA VAL A 861 22.19 -3.78 -1.70
C VAL A 861 23.45 -3.05 -1.21
N PHE A 862 24.63 -3.66 -1.39
CA PHE A 862 25.89 -3.01 -1.04
C PHE A 862 26.16 -1.79 -1.90
N VAL A 863 25.85 -1.87 -3.20
CA VAL A 863 25.99 -0.72 -4.12
C VAL A 863 25.01 0.39 -3.75
N GLU A 864 23.75 0.08 -3.51
CA GLU A 864 22.72 1.07 -3.20
C GLU A 864 22.97 1.74 -1.83
N LEU A 865 23.33 0.97 -0.80
CA LEU A 865 23.65 1.52 0.53
C LEU A 865 25.00 2.27 0.56
N ALA A 866 25.96 1.87 -0.26
CA ALA A 866 27.20 2.62 -0.41
C ALA A 866 26.92 4.03 -0.96
N ARG A 867 26.00 4.16 -1.94
CA ARG A 867 25.55 5.46 -2.47
C ARG A 867 24.88 6.35 -1.41
N GLN A 868 24.27 5.73 -0.39
CA GLN A 868 23.69 6.45 0.76
C GLN A 868 24.71 6.72 1.87
N ARG A 869 25.94 6.21 1.75
CA ARG A 869 26.97 6.22 2.80
C ARG A 869 26.49 5.62 4.12
N GLY A 870 25.60 4.62 4.02
CA GLY A 870 24.99 3.95 5.16
C GLY A 870 25.78 2.75 5.70
N LEU A 871 26.81 2.28 4.96
CA LEU A 871 27.61 1.13 5.34
C LEU A 871 28.82 1.54 6.18
N SER A 872 29.13 0.73 7.19
CA SER A 872 30.39 0.82 7.92
C SER A 872 31.54 0.32 7.05
N PRO A 873 32.63 1.08 6.88
CA PRO A 873 33.71 0.72 5.97
C PRO A 873 34.40 -0.61 6.31
N ASP A 874 34.38 -1.03 7.58
CA ASP A 874 34.96 -2.29 8.07
C ASP A 874 33.91 -3.42 8.18
N GLY A 875 32.69 -3.21 7.69
CA GLY A 875 31.62 -4.18 7.70
C GLY A 875 31.11 -4.57 9.11
N ARG A 876 31.26 -3.69 10.11
CA ARG A 876 30.85 -3.97 11.50
C ARG A 876 29.92 -2.92 12.06
N CYS A 877 28.86 -3.39 12.76
CA CYS A 877 27.96 -2.51 13.52
C CYS A 877 28.59 -2.15 14.87
N LYS A 878 28.83 -0.87 15.08
CA LYS A 878 29.40 -0.32 16.33
C LYS A 878 28.30 0.38 17.13
N SER A 879 27.27 -0.39 17.51
CA SER A 879 26.07 0.15 18.15
C SER A 879 26.39 0.88 19.46
N PHE A 880 25.86 2.09 19.61
CA PHE A 880 26.06 3.00 20.77
C PHE A 880 27.52 3.43 21.04
N ALA A 881 28.47 3.09 20.18
CA ALA A 881 29.87 3.49 20.33
C ALA A 881 30.13 4.87 19.69
N ALA A 882 31.09 5.62 20.23
CA ALA A 882 31.52 6.88 19.65
C ALA A 882 32.12 6.72 18.23
N GLY A 883 32.57 5.52 17.87
CA GLY A 883 33.08 5.17 16.54
C GLY A 883 32.03 4.61 15.59
N ALA A 884 30.73 4.80 15.87
CA ALA A 884 29.65 4.37 14.96
C ALA A 884 29.73 5.13 13.63
N ASP A 885 29.89 4.39 12.53
CA ASP A 885 30.21 4.93 11.20
C ASP A 885 29.38 4.29 10.06
N GLY A 886 28.36 3.52 10.40
CA GLY A 886 27.46 2.88 9.46
C GLY A 886 27.02 1.50 9.93
N THR A 887 26.19 0.84 9.10
CA THR A 887 25.71 -0.52 9.35
C THR A 887 26.58 -1.57 8.66
N ALA A 888 26.60 -2.78 9.19
CA ALA A 888 27.04 -3.98 8.49
C ALA A 888 25.81 -4.70 7.92
N TRP A 889 25.90 -5.22 6.72
CA TRP A 889 24.82 -5.98 6.09
C TRP A 889 25.09 -7.48 6.22
N GLY A 890 24.04 -8.23 6.50
CA GLY A 890 24.17 -9.68 6.72
C GLY A 890 22.97 -10.46 6.19
N GLU A 891 23.20 -11.75 6.04
CA GLU A 891 22.23 -12.75 5.64
C GLU A 891 21.77 -13.56 6.83
N GLY A 892 20.68 -14.27 6.67
CA GLY A 892 20.20 -15.22 7.65
C GLY A 892 18.76 -15.65 7.40
N VAL A 893 18.43 -16.77 8.01
CA VAL A 893 17.06 -17.30 8.05
C VAL A 893 16.80 -17.78 9.47
N GLY A 894 15.64 -17.47 10.00
CA GLY A 894 15.18 -17.96 11.29
C GLY A 894 13.69 -18.18 11.29
N VAL A 895 13.24 -19.31 11.84
CA VAL A 895 11.83 -19.70 11.98
C VAL A 895 11.60 -20.24 13.39
N VAL A 896 10.47 -19.86 13.97
CA VAL A 896 9.99 -20.35 15.25
C VAL A 896 8.61 -20.94 15.11
#